data_c943c675ca82eff90678317b146ad83c
#
_entry.id   c943c675ca82eff90678317b146ad83c
#
_cell.length_a   1.000
_cell.length_b   1.000
_cell.length_c   1.000
_cell.angle_alpha   90.00
_cell.angle_beta   90.00
_cell.angle_gamma   90.00
#
_symmetry.space_group_name_H-M   'P 1'
#
loop_
_entity.id
_entity.type
_entity.pdbx_description
1 polymer ?
#
loop_
_entity_poly.entity_id
_entity_poly.type
_entity_poly.pdbx_seq_one_letter_code
_entity_poly.pdbx_strand_id
1 'polypeptide(L)'
;MTRRTSNLITLAGALLLVVLGGGYVARAAIARSVFVTQARAALGTDVDVSSADYGGGVWDVRGLQIGSHASPVRLDAPHATIEGAGGATHVAIDRPVVTIGVAYDPLAAAAGLPAQLAAFERAYPHADVRFHAGRIVLPGGDRSFDSIEGTFRVAGHPDAPSDVDATFDGTLQLTDGNAVYPIAARASADGRSFASLQAAALPAAAFATFEPADALVKPVSGMLRDLDWEETRGTARLDGVTFDVGDHRLHGLHGVIAFESGGVGAKKLAGFLDGVPFDAAGEVHDVPHVGWLYDGSRELRSDASLLARIAAEPELRSVHFDTTAPGLGFAQYAMQSEHGPLAISVLTIDALEPTLRFDTAIAEDHVISNGERTSAMGVRTAAVAGVNGDYFDIGRTYQPQGMLVRGGELVRGPVDRAALVIDSSKHVRFDEFHIAGTVRAAGKSFAITQLNDWPAGAVTVITPAFGKTLPAAPGVTFAALEPAGGAHRFRVTRVAAATAPQPVTFGVAFGPNAHISLRPGETVEVRYRLDPDVPGAVAAIGGGPILVRDGAWYEDPHAPAPDERDYRWPVIALARVSDERLLLVAADGRHPERSVGMTRPEFADLLIRLGATDAMALDSGGSVTMVSRAPGDATVSVRNVPSDNSAERWVSDALFIYSSAAAPTLVPAAVAVTPPPEARPAP
;
A
#
# COMPACT_ATOMS: atom_id res chain seq x y z
N MET A 1 22.66 9.81 19.02
CA MET A 1 22.44 8.70 18.07
C MET A 1 23.81 8.19 17.64
N THR A 2 24.10 7.02 17.97
CA THR A 2 25.17 6.70 18.84
C THR A 2 25.61 5.29 18.54
N ARG A 3 26.84 5.16 18.18
CA ARG A 3 27.81 4.06 18.45
C ARG A 3 27.41 2.56 18.39
N ARG A 4 26.17 2.16 18.09
CA ARG A 4 25.74 0.76 18.21
C ARG A 4 25.66 -0.06 16.91
N THR A 5 25.72 0.59 15.77
CA THR A 5 25.38 0.00 14.47
C THR A 5 26.57 -0.43 13.62
N SER A 6 27.73 -0.27 14.11
CA SER A 6 29.00 -0.35 13.38
C SER A 6 29.59 -1.72 13.15
N ASN A 7 29.00 -2.82 13.59
CA ASN A 7 29.84 -3.94 14.01
C ASN A 7 30.09 -5.08 13.00
N LEU A 8 29.24 -5.38 12.04
CA LEU A 8 29.49 -6.52 11.14
C LEU A 8 30.48 -6.20 10.03
N ILE A 9 30.41 -5.01 9.50
CA ILE A 9 31.34 -4.55 8.45
C ILE A 9 32.60 -3.97 9.08
N THR A 10 32.45 -3.31 10.22
CA THR A 10 33.60 -2.97 11.05
C THR A 10 34.43 -4.20 11.34
N LEU A 11 33.82 -5.38 11.49
CA LEU A 11 34.51 -6.63 11.76
C LEU A 11 35.30 -7.19 10.58
N ALA A 12 34.71 -7.23 9.40
CA ALA A 12 35.45 -7.57 8.19
C ALA A 12 36.51 -6.50 7.88
N GLY A 13 36.14 -5.24 8.14
CA GLY A 13 37.01 -4.08 8.03
C GLY A 13 38.18 -4.07 9.01
N ALA A 14 37.95 -4.57 10.19
CA ALA A 14 38.92 -4.57 11.28
C ALA A 14 40.20 -5.34 10.99
N LEU A 15 40.02 -6.43 10.32
CA LEU A 15 41.16 -7.31 10.01
C LEU A 15 42.15 -6.66 9.04
N LEU A 16 41.67 -5.80 8.21
CA LEU A 16 42.47 -5.16 7.16
C LEU A 16 43.35 -4.01 7.68
N LEU A 17 42.92 -3.33 8.75
CA LEU A 17 43.57 -2.13 9.26
C LEU A 17 44.96 -2.35 9.84
N VAL A 18 45.24 -3.58 10.14
CA VAL A 18 46.47 -3.95 10.82
C VAL A 18 47.71 -3.99 9.95
N VAL A 19 47.53 -4.07 8.65
CA VAL A 19 48.63 -4.31 7.71
C VAL A 19 49.47 -3.07 7.39
N LEU A 20 48.91 -1.92 7.44
CA LEU A 20 49.57 -0.71 6.91
C LEU A 20 50.52 0.01 7.89
N GLY A 21 50.57 -0.41 9.16
CA GLY A 21 51.46 0.16 10.17
C GLY A 21 52.82 -0.55 10.34
N GLY A 22 53.12 -1.48 9.49
CA GLY A 22 54.27 -2.39 9.67
C GLY A 22 55.62 -1.85 9.22
N GLY A 23 56.15 -0.90 9.96
CA GLY A 23 57.59 -0.67 9.96
C GLY A 23 58.28 -1.50 11.03
N TYR A 24 59.07 -2.47 10.63
CA TYR A 24 60.20 -3.08 11.32
C TYR A 24 60.22 -3.04 12.88
N VAL A 25 59.63 -3.94 13.60
CA VAL A 25 59.92 -4.22 15.00
C VAL A 25 59.91 -5.72 15.31
N ALA A 26 61.07 -6.22 15.49
CA ALA A 26 61.29 -7.61 15.90
C ALA A 26 61.09 -7.77 17.42
N ARG A 27 59.96 -8.31 17.81
CA ARG A 27 59.69 -9.12 19.02
C ARG A 27 58.20 -9.28 19.25
N ALA A 28 57.72 -10.49 19.44
CA ALA A 28 56.30 -10.89 19.48
C ALA A 28 55.43 -10.03 20.43
N ALA A 29 55.93 -9.56 21.55
CA ALA A 29 55.11 -8.72 22.47
C ALA A 29 54.90 -7.27 21.97
N ILE A 30 55.87 -6.72 21.26
CA ILE A 30 55.78 -5.37 20.71
C ILE A 30 54.94 -5.43 19.43
N ALA A 31 55.12 -6.45 18.59
CA ALA A 31 54.29 -6.66 17.41
C ALA A 31 52.80 -6.82 17.80
N ARG A 32 52.51 -7.64 18.83
CA ARG A 32 51.16 -7.75 19.39
C ARG A 32 50.59 -6.40 19.87
N SER A 33 51.38 -5.64 20.61
CA SER A 33 50.92 -4.32 21.13
C SER A 33 50.69 -3.31 20.05
N VAL A 34 51.58 -3.24 19.06
CA VAL A 34 51.43 -2.36 17.88
C VAL A 34 50.20 -2.75 17.07
N PHE A 35 50.06 -4.04 16.78
CA PHE A 35 48.91 -4.61 16.08
C PHE A 35 47.60 -4.24 16.77
N VAL A 36 47.45 -4.56 18.06
CA VAL A 36 46.22 -4.31 18.82
C VAL A 36 45.91 -2.80 18.88
N THR A 37 46.93 -1.96 19.10
CA THR A 37 46.73 -0.50 19.17
C THR A 37 46.24 0.08 17.86
N GLN A 38 46.84 -0.33 16.76
CA GLN A 38 46.46 0.13 15.43
C GLN A 38 45.08 -0.39 15.02
N ALA A 39 44.79 -1.67 15.27
CA ALA A 39 43.51 -2.26 15.03
C ALA A 39 42.37 -1.58 15.82
N ARG A 40 42.57 -1.31 17.11
CA ARG A 40 41.59 -0.58 17.94
C ARG A 40 41.35 0.84 17.43
N ALA A 41 42.44 1.56 17.08
CA ALA A 41 42.33 2.93 16.56
C ALA A 41 41.51 2.99 15.27
N ALA A 42 41.70 2.01 14.44
CA ALA A 42 41.08 1.94 13.13
C ALA A 42 39.62 1.51 13.16
N LEU A 43 39.27 0.63 14.08
CA LEU A 43 37.95 -0.01 14.12
C LEU A 43 36.98 0.66 15.10
N GLY A 44 37.53 1.45 16.00
CA GLY A 44 36.73 2.03 17.07
C GLY A 44 36.07 0.98 17.97
N THR A 45 36.61 -0.25 18.01
CA THR A 45 36.13 -1.37 18.84
C THR A 45 37.27 -2.11 19.49
N ASP A 46 36.97 -2.92 20.49
CA ASP A 46 37.99 -3.75 21.16
C ASP A 46 38.55 -4.81 20.21
N VAL A 47 39.88 -4.90 20.16
CA VAL A 47 40.60 -5.95 19.45
C VAL A 47 41.61 -6.58 20.40
N ASP A 48 41.69 -7.93 20.41
CA ASP A 48 42.72 -8.68 21.08
C ASP A 48 43.23 -9.83 20.19
N VAL A 49 44.45 -10.27 20.43
CA VAL A 49 45.08 -11.39 19.74
C VAL A 49 45.95 -12.19 20.68
N SER A 50 46.05 -13.49 20.48
CA SER A 50 46.97 -14.33 21.25
C SER A 50 48.43 -14.05 20.87
N SER A 51 48.73 -13.94 19.58
CA SER A 51 50.04 -13.50 19.04
C SER A 51 49.89 -12.82 17.70
N ALA A 52 50.85 -11.95 17.36
CA ALA A 52 51.01 -11.35 16.06
C ALA A 52 52.49 -11.27 15.72
N ASP A 53 52.86 -11.81 14.56
CA ASP A 53 54.23 -11.80 14.04
C ASP A 53 54.25 -11.09 12.64
N TYR A 54 55.29 -10.35 12.37
CA TYR A 54 55.48 -9.68 11.07
C TYR A 54 56.77 -10.15 10.43
N GLY A 55 56.66 -10.68 9.20
CA GLY A 55 57.82 -11.14 8.44
C GLY A 55 57.52 -11.24 6.96
N GLY A 56 58.49 -10.82 6.11
CA GLY A 56 58.35 -10.90 4.65
C GLY A 56 57.22 -10.09 4.04
N GLY A 57 56.74 -9.04 4.73
CA GLY A 57 55.60 -8.22 4.26
C GLY A 57 54.24 -8.73 4.72
N VAL A 58 54.19 -9.82 5.49
CA VAL A 58 52.97 -10.46 5.93
C VAL A 58 52.84 -10.42 7.45
N TRP A 59 51.67 -10.08 7.97
CA TRP A 59 51.29 -10.34 9.37
C TRP A 59 50.71 -11.75 9.48
N ASP A 60 51.20 -12.51 10.41
CA ASP A 60 50.62 -13.76 10.89
C ASP A 60 49.97 -13.52 12.27
N VAL A 61 48.67 -13.66 12.38
CA VAL A 61 47.88 -13.29 13.55
C VAL A 61 47.13 -14.54 14.05
N ARG A 62 47.29 -14.87 15.32
CA ARG A 62 46.62 -16.02 15.96
C ARG A 62 45.71 -15.59 17.10
N GLY A 63 44.57 -16.28 17.22
CA GLY A 63 43.58 -16.05 18.25
C GLY A 63 43.01 -14.62 18.20
N LEU A 64 42.65 -14.17 16.99
CA LEU A 64 42.09 -12.85 16.77
C LEU A 64 40.68 -12.78 17.36
N GLN A 65 40.43 -11.73 18.17
CA GLN A 65 39.12 -11.41 18.73
C GLN A 65 38.81 -9.95 18.44
N ILE A 66 37.62 -9.69 17.92
CA ILE A 66 37.15 -8.35 17.64
C ILE A 66 35.74 -8.19 18.24
N GLY A 67 35.55 -7.13 19.01
CA GLY A 67 34.37 -6.94 19.85
C GLY A 67 34.48 -7.64 21.18
N SER A 68 33.78 -7.15 22.18
CA SER A 68 33.67 -7.74 23.52
C SER A 68 32.46 -8.70 23.60
N HIS A 69 32.31 -9.43 24.69
CA HIS A 69 31.11 -10.23 24.95
C HIS A 69 29.82 -9.40 25.05
N ALA A 70 29.94 -8.10 25.31
CA ALA A 70 28.82 -7.17 25.35
C ALA A 70 28.54 -6.49 23.98
N SER A 71 29.37 -6.75 22.98
CA SER A 71 29.19 -6.18 21.64
C SER A 71 28.03 -6.88 20.90
N PRO A 72 27.20 -6.15 20.15
CA PRO A 72 26.12 -6.75 19.37
C PRO A 72 26.64 -7.75 18.33
N VAL A 73 27.88 -7.59 17.90
CA VAL A 73 28.56 -8.53 17.01
C VAL A 73 30.00 -8.73 17.49
N ARG A 74 30.43 -9.98 17.50
CA ARG A 74 31.79 -10.39 17.86
C ARG A 74 32.34 -11.34 16.82
N LEU A 75 33.64 -11.19 16.49
CA LEU A 75 34.38 -12.15 15.65
C LEU A 75 35.50 -12.77 16.45
N ASP A 76 35.60 -14.08 16.37
CA ASP A 76 36.72 -14.89 16.84
C ASP A 76 37.31 -15.66 15.64
N ALA A 77 38.63 -15.59 15.43
CA ALA A 77 39.29 -16.35 14.39
C ALA A 77 40.60 -16.98 14.94
N PRO A 78 40.81 -18.28 14.74
CA PRO A 78 42.03 -18.93 15.20
C PRO A 78 43.28 -18.44 14.49
N HIS A 79 43.15 -18.06 13.22
CA HIS A 79 44.26 -17.59 12.41
C HIS A 79 43.81 -16.61 11.33
N ALA A 80 44.63 -15.60 11.09
CA ALA A 80 44.50 -14.67 9.98
C ALA A 80 45.87 -14.25 9.44
N THR A 81 45.96 -14.11 8.12
CA THR A 81 47.16 -13.57 7.46
C THR A 81 46.79 -12.28 6.71
N ILE A 82 47.74 -11.34 6.71
CA ILE A 82 47.47 -10.01 6.14
C ILE A 82 48.70 -9.55 5.39
N GLU A 83 48.54 -9.29 4.09
CA GLU A 83 49.61 -8.94 3.16
C GLU A 83 49.26 -7.67 2.42
N GLY A 84 50.20 -6.72 2.40
CA GLY A 84 50.13 -5.55 1.55
C GLY A 84 50.95 -5.76 0.28
N ALA A 85 50.32 -5.78 -0.88
CA ALA A 85 50.98 -6.00 -2.15
C ALA A 85 50.41 -5.10 -3.26
N GLY A 86 51.26 -4.35 -3.98
CA GLY A 86 50.86 -3.61 -5.19
C GLY A 86 49.83 -2.50 -4.96
N GLY A 87 49.67 -1.97 -3.72
CA GLY A 87 48.68 -0.94 -3.39
C GLY A 87 47.31 -1.53 -2.97
N ALA A 88 47.19 -2.84 -2.92
CA ALA A 88 46.01 -3.55 -2.39
C ALA A 88 46.36 -4.30 -1.10
N THR A 89 45.39 -4.61 -0.30
CA THR A 89 45.52 -5.39 0.94
C THR A 89 44.81 -6.71 0.80
N HIS A 90 45.52 -7.82 1.01
CA HIS A 90 44.99 -9.17 0.98
C HIS A 90 44.92 -9.72 2.40
N VAL A 91 43.75 -10.18 2.81
CA VAL A 91 43.50 -10.80 4.10
C VAL A 91 42.94 -12.19 3.88
N ALA A 92 43.50 -13.19 4.54
CA ALA A 92 42.89 -14.52 4.61
C ALA A 92 42.57 -14.83 6.06
N ILE A 93 41.34 -15.28 6.30
CA ILE A 93 40.86 -15.64 7.64
C ILE A 93 40.41 -17.08 7.62
N ASP A 94 41.04 -17.89 8.46
CA ASP A 94 40.72 -19.28 8.62
C ASP A 94 39.73 -19.50 9.77
N ARG A 95 38.62 -20.12 9.45
CA ARG A 95 37.53 -20.50 10.38
C ARG A 95 37.06 -19.36 11.29
N PRO A 96 36.76 -18.19 10.76
CA PRO A 96 36.19 -17.13 11.60
C PRO A 96 34.81 -17.53 12.12
N VAL A 97 34.55 -17.22 13.39
CA VAL A 97 33.24 -17.35 14.02
C VAL A 97 32.74 -15.94 14.34
N VAL A 98 31.70 -15.53 13.66
CA VAL A 98 30.97 -14.28 13.93
C VAL A 98 29.76 -14.62 14.78
N THR A 99 29.66 -14.06 15.96
CA THR A 99 28.50 -14.23 16.85
C THR A 99 27.66 -12.96 16.83
N ILE A 100 26.40 -13.09 16.45
CA ILE A 100 25.41 -12.02 16.46
C ILE A 100 24.63 -12.12 17.77
N GLY A 101 24.69 -11.07 18.60
CA GLY A 101 23.99 -11.02 19.87
C GLY A 101 22.53 -10.58 19.72
N VAL A 102 21.73 -10.88 20.73
CA VAL A 102 20.29 -10.49 20.78
C VAL A 102 20.03 -8.98 20.74
N ALA A 103 21.04 -8.16 21.00
CA ALA A 103 20.96 -6.71 20.92
C ALA A 103 21.31 -6.15 19.52
N TYR A 104 21.51 -7.01 18.53
CA TYR A 104 21.78 -6.60 17.17
C TYR A 104 20.52 -6.03 16.52
N ASP A 105 20.64 -4.81 15.99
CA ASP A 105 19.59 -4.16 15.22
C ASP A 105 20.01 -4.13 13.74
N PRO A 106 19.41 -4.96 12.89
CA PRO A 106 19.78 -5.06 11.48
C PRO A 106 19.49 -3.80 10.68
N LEU A 107 18.42 -3.06 10.99
CA LEU A 107 18.09 -1.82 10.27
C LEU A 107 19.08 -0.71 10.59
N ALA A 108 19.42 -0.59 11.88
CA ALA A 108 20.42 0.37 12.30
C ALA A 108 21.83 -0.02 11.78
N ALA A 109 22.14 -1.31 11.65
CA ALA A 109 23.37 -1.79 11.03
C ALA A 109 23.42 -1.43 9.53
N ALA A 110 22.35 -1.70 8.79
CA ALA A 110 22.25 -1.36 7.37
C ALA A 110 22.36 0.14 7.13
N ALA A 111 21.73 0.98 7.94
CA ALA A 111 21.82 2.44 7.83
C ALA A 111 23.25 2.98 8.07
N GLY A 112 24.03 2.32 8.90
CA GLY A 112 25.42 2.68 9.19
C GLY A 112 26.46 2.19 8.16
N LEU A 113 26.09 1.21 7.33
CA LEU A 113 26.98 0.48 6.44
C LEU A 113 27.77 1.35 5.44
N PRO A 114 27.17 2.31 4.71
CA PRO A 114 27.91 3.11 3.75
C PRO A 114 29.03 3.93 4.39
N ALA A 115 28.77 4.54 5.53
CA ALA A 115 29.75 5.34 6.25
C ALA A 115 30.94 4.49 6.76
N GLN A 116 30.68 3.24 7.12
CA GLN A 116 31.68 2.30 7.60
C GLN A 116 32.53 1.77 6.47
N LEU A 117 31.92 1.43 5.32
CA LEU A 117 32.64 1.03 4.11
C LEU A 117 33.57 2.14 3.65
N ALA A 118 33.11 3.39 3.61
CA ALA A 118 33.92 4.54 3.25
C ALA A 118 35.08 4.78 4.23
N ALA A 119 34.86 4.58 5.53
CA ALA A 119 35.93 4.67 6.53
C ALA A 119 36.97 3.53 6.36
N PHE A 120 36.49 2.38 6.03
CA PHE A 120 37.28 1.19 5.80
C PHE A 120 38.15 1.33 4.54
N GLU A 121 37.59 1.72 3.38
CA GLU A 121 38.33 1.93 2.15
C GLU A 121 39.40 3.03 2.29
N ARG A 122 39.12 4.11 3.02
CA ARG A 122 40.13 5.14 3.33
C ARG A 122 41.33 4.59 4.09
N ALA A 123 41.10 3.62 4.95
CA ALA A 123 42.16 2.98 5.72
C ALA A 123 42.91 1.87 4.92
N TYR A 124 42.20 1.22 4.04
CA TYR A 124 42.65 0.02 3.31
C TYR A 124 42.16 0.02 1.87
N PRO A 125 42.77 0.81 1.02
CA PRO A 125 42.42 0.87 -0.39
C PRO A 125 42.47 -0.51 -1.03
N HIS A 126 41.40 -0.86 -1.77
CA HIS A 126 41.32 -2.08 -2.57
C HIS A 126 41.49 -3.39 -1.79
N ALA A 127 40.76 -3.50 -0.72
CA ALA A 127 40.81 -4.65 0.17
C ALA A 127 40.16 -5.92 -0.43
N ASP A 128 40.85 -7.05 -0.29
CA ASP A 128 40.40 -8.40 -0.66
C ASP A 128 40.50 -9.30 0.60
N VAL A 129 39.34 -9.66 1.17
CA VAL A 129 39.26 -10.49 2.38
C VAL A 129 38.68 -11.84 2.01
N ARG A 130 39.46 -12.91 2.16
CA ARG A 130 39.03 -14.28 1.90
C ARG A 130 38.65 -14.98 3.19
N PHE A 131 37.49 -15.59 3.17
CA PHE A 131 36.99 -16.43 4.25
C PHE A 131 37.12 -17.89 3.85
N HIS A 132 37.66 -18.68 4.77
CA HIS A 132 37.75 -20.14 4.64
C HIS A 132 37.08 -20.77 5.84
N ALA A 133 36.12 -21.67 5.60
CA ALA A 133 35.37 -22.43 6.61
C ALA A 133 34.78 -21.51 7.72
N GLY A 134 34.28 -20.34 7.34
CA GLY A 134 33.70 -19.37 8.27
C GLY A 134 32.36 -19.80 8.83
N ARG A 135 31.97 -19.20 9.96
CA ARG A 135 30.70 -19.44 10.64
C ARG A 135 30.10 -18.15 11.18
N ILE A 136 28.80 -17.95 10.97
CA ILE A 136 28.02 -16.89 11.63
C ILE A 136 26.97 -17.53 12.50
N VAL A 137 27.01 -17.28 13.80
CA VAL A 137 26.04 -17.77 14.79
C VAL A 137 24.97 -16.70 14.94
N LEU A 138 23.72 -17.06 14.68
CA LEU A 138 22.57 -16.17 14.79
C LEU A 138 22.11 -16.00 16.25
N PRO A 139 21.36 -14.95 16.59
CA PRO A 139 20.82 -14.76 17.92
C PRO A 139 20.05 -15.99 18.42
N GLY A 140 20.26 -16.38 19.67
CA GLY A 140 19.68 -17.61 20.24
C GLY A 140 20.57 -18.83 20.11
N GLY A 141 21.54 -18.88 19.19
CA GLY A 141 22.54 -19.92 19.07
C GLY A 141 22.10 -21.23 18.39
N ASP A 142 20.80 -21.38 18.10
CA ASP A 142 20.24 -22.60 17.51
C ASP A 142 20.43 -22.69 15.99
N ARG A 143 20.76 -21.56 15.37
CA ARG A 143 20.99 -21.45 13.93
C ARG A 143 22.33 -20.81 13.64
N SER A 144 22.94 -21.24 12.56
CA SER A 144 24.17 -20.62 12.06
C SER A 144 24.30 -20.72 10.55
N PHE A 145 25.04 -19.77 9.97
CA PHE A 145 25.60 -19.95 8.63
C PHE A 145 26.98 -20.54 8.79
N ASP A 146 27.19 -21.71 8.21
CA ASP A 146 28.41 -22.48 8.33
C ASP A 146 29.09 -22.64 6.97
N SER A 147 30.33 -23.13 6.98
CA SER A 147 31.11 -23.43 5.77
C SER A 147 31.18 -22.24 4.82
N ILE A 148 31.35 -21.05 5.38
CA ILE A 148 31.43 -19.83 4.59
C ILE A 148 32.76 -19.81 3.83
N GLU A 149 32.66 -19.94 2.53
CA GLU A 149 33.77 -19.83 1.59
C GLU A 149 33.50 -18.66 0.67
N GLY A 150 34.40 -17.70 0.58
CA GLY A 150 34.16 -16.56 -0.30
C GLY A 150 35.17 -15.45 -0.13
N THR A 151 34.97 -14.45 -0.96
CA THR A 151 35.79 -13.25 -0.97
C THR A 151 34.93 -12.01 -0.78
N PHE A 152 35.32 -11.21 0.19
CA PHE A 152 34.75 -9.86 0.38
C PHE A 152 35.75 -8.84 -0.15
N ARG A 153 35.32 -8.02 -1.11
CA ARG A 153 36.14 -6.98 -1.75
C ARG A 153 35.58 -5.62 -1.46
N VAL A 154 36.46 -4.67 -1.23
CA VAL A 154 36.12 -3.26 -1.06
C VAL A 154 36.94 -2.43 -2.01
N ALA A 155 36.31 -1.53 -2.73
CA ALA A 155 36.98 -0.65 -3.70
C ALA A 155 36.31 0.75 -3.68
N GLY A 156 37.10 1.79 -3.45
CA GLY A 156 36.64 3.17 -3.53
C GLY A 156 36.64 3.70 -4.96
N HIS A 157 35.76 4.61 -5.25
CA HIS A 157 35.73 5.33 -6.52
C HIS A 157 36.78 6.45 -6.53
N PRO A 158 37.66 6.50 -7.55
CA PRO A 158 38.71 7.53 -7.59
C PRO A 158 38.17 8.97 -7.57
N ASP A 159 37.03 9.18 -8.18
CA ASP A 159 36.38 10.50 -8.33
C ASP A 159 35.38 10.83 -7.21
N ALA A 160 35.05 9.87 -6.36
CA ALA A 160 34.11 10.01 -5.24
C ALA A 160 34.57 9.18 -4.04
N PRO A 161 35.52 9.65 -3.22
CA PRO A 161 36.08 8.86 -2.10
C PRO A 161 35.11 8.46 -0.99
N SER A 162 33.92 9.02 -0.98
CA SER A 162 32.83 8.63 -0.08
C SER A 162 31.93 7.53 -0.66
N ASP A 163 32.10 7.21 -1.91
CA ASP A 163 31.34 6.17 -2.61
C ASP A 163 32.25 4.94 -2.75
N VAL A 164 31.83 3.86 -2.12
CA VAL A 164 32.63 2.65 -1.94
C VAL A 164 31.83 1.44 -2.33
N ASP A 165 32.33 0.69 -3.29
CA ASP A 165 31.82 -0.62 -3.65
C ASP A 165 32.37 -1.70 -2.73
N ALA A 166 31.50 -2.49 -2.12
CA ALA A 166 31.88 -3.70 -1.41
C ALA A 166 31.10 -4.90 -1.99
N THR A 167 31.72 -5.98 -2.27
CA THR A 167 31.09 -7.19 -2.81
C THR A 167 31.48 -8.41 -2.02
N PHE A 168 30.54 -9.32 -1.81
CA PHE A 168 30.77 -10.67 -1.34
C PHE A 168 30.39 -11.66 -2.44
N ASP A 169 31.22 -12.62 -2.71
CA ASP A 169 30.97 -13.70 -3.65
C ASP A 169 31.43 -15.02 -2.99
N GLY A 170 30.50 -15.96 -2.78
CA GLY A 170 30.81 -17.18 -2.07
C GLY A 170 29.65 -18.15 -1.88
N THR A 171 29.94 -19.20 -1.16
CA THR A 171 28.97 -20.21 -0.74
C THR A 171 28.92 -20.29 0.77
N LEU A 172 27.76 -20.64 1.29
CA LEU A 172 27.53 -20.86 2.71
C LEU A 172 26.43 -21.93 2.92
N GLN A 173 26.29 -22.39 4.14
CA GLN A 173 25.27 -23.35 4.50
C GLN A 173 24.51 -22.81 5.72
N LEU A 174 23.18 -22.73 5.64
CA LEU A 174 22.38 -22.49 6.83
C LEU A 174 22.21 -23.81 7.58
N THR A 175 22.60 -23.83 8.85
CA THR A 175 22.37 -24.94 9.77
C THR A 175 21.26 -24.56 10.74
N ASP A 176 20.19 -25.37 10.79
CA ASP A 176 19.06 -25.25 11.71
C ASP A 176 18.85 -26.60 12.42
N GLY A 177 19.30 -26.70 13.67
CA GLY A 177 19.39 -27.95 14.38
C GLY A 177 20.31 -28.96 13.66
N ASN A 178 19.73 -30.07 13.17
CA ASN A 178 20.44 -31.09 12.41
C ASN A 178 20.31 -30.96 10.90
N ALA A 179 19.54 -29.99 10.41
CA ALA A 179 19.32 -29.76 8.98
C ALA A 179 20.33 -28.74 8.41
N VAL A 180 20.77 -28.98 7.19
CA VAL A 180 21.74 -28.14 6.50
C VAL A 180 21.20 -27.74 5.11
N TYR A 181 21.23 -26.48 4.83
CA TYR A 181 20.70 -25.89 3.59
C TYR A 181 21.78 -25.11 2.85
N PRO A 182 22.28 -25.63 1.71
CA PRO A 182 23.30 -24.94 0.90
C PRO A 182 22.75 -23.67 0.27
N ILE A 183 23.56 -22.61 0.25
CA ILE A 183 23.25 -21.30 -0.33
C ILE A 183 24.44 -20.84 -1.16
N ALA A 184 24.20 -20.41 -2.39
CA ALA A 184 25.13 -19.58 -3.16
C ALA A 184 24.70 -18.13 -3.05
N ALA A 185 25.61 -17.25 -2.69
CA ALA A 185 25.29 -15.84 -2.44
C ALA A 185 26.34 -14.91 -3.04
N ARG A 186 25.84 -13.84 -3.66
CA ARG A 186 26.63 -12.67 -4.07
C ARG A 186 25.92 -11.43 -3.53
N ALA A 187 26.61 -10.63 -2.75
CA ALA A 187 26.09 -9.39 -2.20
C ALA A 187 26.82 -8.19 -2.81
N SER A 188 26.11 -7.08 -3.00
CA SER A 188 26.66 -5.83 -3.50
C SER A 188 26.96 -4.79 -2.41
N ALA A 189 27.68 -3.75 -2.78
CA ALA A 189 28.39 -2.78 -1.97
C ALA A 189 27.59 -1.92 -1.02
N ASP A 190 26.38 -1.58 -1.36
CA ASP A 190 25.56 -0.72 -0.53
C ASP A 190 24.92 -1.46 0.66
N GLY A 191 25.13 -2.79 0.72
CA GLY A 191 24.56 -3.68 1.75
C GLY A 191 23.04 -3.73 1.74
N ARG A 192 22.39 -3.11 0.77
CA ARG A 192 20.95 -3.02 0.63
C ARG A 192 20.39 -3.96 -0.42
N SER A 193 21.26 -4.52 -1.26
CA SER A 193 20.86 -5.47 -2.29
C SER A 193 21.81 -6.65 -2.37
N PHE A 194 21.27 -7.83 -2.67
CA PHE A 194 22.05 -8.99 -3.08
C PHE A 194 22.17 -8.99 -4.59
N ALA A 195 23.37 -9.21 -5.12
CA ALA A 195 23.56 -9.40 -6.55
C ALA A 195 23.00 -10.76 -7.00
N SER A 196 23.10 -11.79 -6.15
CA SER A 196 22.39 -13.05 -6.35
C SER A 196 22.29 -13.87 -5.05
N LEU A 197 21.21 -14.63 -4.93
CA LEU A 197 21.01 -15.60 -3.84
C LEU A 197 20.25 -16.80 -4.40
N GLN A 198 20.87 -17.98 -4.34
CA GLN A 198 20.28 -19.22 -4.82
C GLN A 198 20.29 -20.28 -3.74
N ALA A 199 19.12 -20.92 -3.52
CA ALA A 199 19.00 -22.03 -2.58
C ALA A 199 17.86 -22.98 -3.00
N ALA A 200 18.11 -24.28 -2.97
CA ALA A 200 17.09 -25.28 -3.28
C ALA A 200 15.98 -25.28 -2.20
N ALA A 201 16.33 -25.01 -0.96
CA ALA A 201 15.38 -24.93 0.15
C ALA A 201 15.95 -24.09 1.29
N LEU A 202 15.13 -23.26 1.93
CA LEU A 202 15.46 -22.52 3.17
C LEU A 202 14.26 -22.54 4.11
N PRO A 203 14.43 -22.74 5.42
CA PRO A 203 13.35 -22.61 6.39
C PRO A 203 12.91 -21.14 6.51
N ALA A 204 11.62 -20.88 6.35
CA ALA A 204 11.07 -19.54 6.46
C ALA A 204 11.38 -18.91 7.83
N ALA A 205 11.33 -19.71 8.89
CA ALA A 205 11.65 -19.27 10.25
C ALA A 205 13.09 -18.73 10.43
N ALA A 206 14.02 -19.03 9.52
CA ALA A 206 15.36 -18.44 9.58
C ALA A 206 15.33 -16.91 9.41
N PHE A 207 14.35 -16.40 8.71
CA PHE A 207 14.19 -14.96 8.46
C PHE A 207 13.58 -14.22 9.65
N ALA A 208 12.87 -14.89 10.55
CA ALA A 208 12.32 -14.28 11.78
C ALA A 208 13.40 -13.63 12.66
N THR A 209 14.64 -14.09 12.55
CA THR A 209 15.79 -13.53 13.29
C THR A 209 16.11 -12.08 12.86
N PHE A 210 15.71 -11.71 11.65
CA PHE A 210 16.01 -10.41 11.06
C PHE A 210 14.80 -9.45 11.10
N GLU A 211 13.64 -9.93 11.56
CA GLU A 211 12.45 -9.09 11.69
C GLU A 211 12.54 -8.16 12.90
N PRO A 212 12.02 -6.92 12.81
CA PRO A 212 11.87 -6.05 13.97
C PRO A 212 11.02 -6.74 15.05
N ALA A 213 11.29 -6.43 16.32
CA ALA A 213 10.56 -7.03 17.44
C ALA A 213 9.06 -6.73 17.42
N ASP A 214 8.67 -5.59 16.82
CA ASP A 214 7.30 -5.10 16.64
C ASP A 214 6.73 -5.39 15.25
N ALA A 215 7.39 -6.23 14.44
CA ALA A 215 6.87 -6.60 13.13
C ALA A 215 5.49 -7.26 13.26
N LEU A 216 4.51 -6.73 12.52
CA LEU A 216 3.15 -7.25 12.51
C LEU A 216 3.06 -8.61 11.81
N VAL A 217 3.94 -8.86 10.83
CA VAL A 217 4.03 -10.12 10.10
C VAL A 217 5.36 -10.79 10.43
N LYS A 218 5.32 -12.03 10.93
CA LYS A 218 6.53 -12.78 11.33
C LYS A 218 6.53 -14.18 10.71
N PRO A 219 7.59 -14.60 10.02
CA PRO A 219 7.72 -15.97 9.54
C PRO A 219 7.95 -16.93 10.71
N VAL A 220 7.19 -18.01 10.76
CA VAL A 220 7.19 -18.96 11.89
C VAL A 220 7.76 -20.31 11.47
N SER A 221 7.32 -20.86 10.33
CA SER A 221 7.70 -22.21 9.89
C SER A 221 7.45 -22.40 8.39
N GLY A 222 7.76 -23.59 7.88
CA GLY A 222 7.62 -23.94 6.47
C GLY A 222 8.90 -23.66 5.69
N MET A 223 8.85 -23.89 4.39
CA MET A 223 10.02 -23.85 3.52
C MET A 223 9.83 -22.89 2.36
N LEU A 224 10.87 -22.10 2.07
CA LEU A 224 11.07 -21.47 0.77
C LEU A 224 11.86 -22.45 -0.09
N ARG A 225 11.34 -22.81 -1.25
CA ARG A 225 11.99 -23.73 -2.18
C ARG A 225 12.31 -23.02 -3.50
N ASP A 226 13.32 -23.55 -4.17
CA ASP A 226 13.71 -23.09 -5.51
C ASP A 226 13.94 -21.57 -5.52
N LEU A 227 14.55 -21.06 -4.45
CA LEU A 227 14.89 -19.66 -4.35
C LEU A 227 15.95 -19.31 -5.38
N ASP A 228 15.62 -18.37 -6.26
CA ASP A 228 16.51 -17.83 -7.26
C ASP A 228 16.31 -16.32 -7.30
N TRP A 229 17.31 -15.60 -6.86
CA TRP A 229 17.30 -14.14 -6.82
C TRP A 229 18.52 -13.62 -7.55
N GLU A 230 18.32 -12.74 -8.52
CA GLU A 230 19.37 -12.08 -9.27
C GLU A 230 19.10 -10.58 -9.39
N GLU A 231 20.01 -9.75 -8.87
CA GLU A 231 19.93 -8.29 -8.82
C GLU A 231 18.63 -7.77 -8.17
N THR A 232 17.67 -7.36 -9.00
CA THR A 232 16.40 -6.73 -8.54
C THR A 232 15.20 -7.64 -8.69
N ARG A 233 15.40 -8.89 -9.13
CA ARG A 233 14.32 -9.83 -9.39
C ARG A 233 14.66 -11.24 -8.90
N GLY A 234 13.63 -12.00 -8.63
CA GLY A 234 13.80 -13.39 -8.25
C GLY A 234 12.47 -14.07 -7.99
N THR A 235 12.55 -15.35 -7.69
CA THR A 235 11.38 -16.16 -7.36
C THR A 235 11.67 -17.08 -6.20
N ALA A 236 10.63 -17.43 -5.44
CA ALA A 236 10.66 -18.51 -4.47
C ALA A 236 9.29 -19.21 -4.44
N ARG A 237 9.29 -20.51 -4.18
CA ARG A 237 8.07 -21.28 -3.96
C ARG A 237 7.85 -21.49 -2.47
N LEU A 238 6.69 -21.08 -1.98
CA LEU A 238 6.26 -21.36 -0.60
C LEU A 238 5.78 -22.80 -0.50
N ASP A 239 6.23 -23.50 0.52
CA ASP A 239 5.88 -24.90 0.81
C ASP A 239 5.50 -25.03 2.29
N GLY A 240 4.19 -24.94 2.57
CA GLY A 240 3.63 -25.00 3.91
C GLY A 240 4.08 -23.86 4.83
N VAL A 241 4.35 -22.67 4.27
CA VAL A 241 4.87 -21.54 5.06
C VAL A 241 3.80 -21.02 6.01
N THR A 242 4.24 -20.66 7.20
CA THR A 242 3.41 -20.07 8.26
C THR A 242 3.94 -18.70 8.63
N PHE A 243 3.05 -17.70 8.69
CA PHE A 243 3.31 -16.38 9.25
C PHE A 243 2.35 -16.10 10.40
N ASP A 244 2.83 -15.46 11.45
CA ASP A 244 1.98 -14.77 12.40
C ASP A 244 1.67 -13.36 11.89
N VAL A 245 0.42 -12.93 11.99
CA VAL A 245 -0.11 -11.60 11.59
C VAL A 245 -0.81 -11.02 12.81
N GLY A 246 -0.10 -10.26 13.63
CA GLY A 246 -0.57 -9.89 14.96
C GLY A 246 -0.77 -11.15 15.83
N ASP A 247 -1.97 -11.30 16.38
CA ASP A 247 -2.37 -12.47 17.18
C ASP A 247 -2.93 -13.64 16.35
N HIS A 248 -3.01 -13.46 15.02
CA HIS A 248 -3.58 -14.42 14.08
C HIS A 248 -2.49 -15.14 13.29
N ARG A 249 -2.85 -16.27 12.68
CA ARG A 249 -1.89 -17.13 11.98
C ARG A 249 -2.31 -17.48 10.57
N LEU A 250 -1.51 -17.04 9.59
CA LEU A 250 -1.54 -17.56 8.22
C LEU A 250 -0.68 -18.82 8.15
N HIS A 251 -1.26 -19.99 7.86
CA HIS A 251 -0.50 -21.23 7.84
C HIS A 251 -0.79 -22.08 6.61
N GLY A 252 0.14 -23.01 6.34
CA GLY A 252 0.04 -23.90 5.20
C GLY A 252 0.03 -23.14 3.86
N LEU A 253 0.74 -22.02 3.78
CA LEU A 253 0.78 -21.23 2.55
C LEU A 253 1.58 -21.95 1.47
N HIS A 254 0.97 -22.04 0.29
CA HIS A 254 1.56 -22.59 -0.92
C HIS A 254 1.37 -21.60 -2.07
N GLY A 255 2.38 -21.51 -2.94
CA GLY A 255 2.34 -20.66 -4.13
C GLY A 255 3.74 -20.23 -4.53
N VAL A 256 3.85 -19.50 -5.62
CA VAL A 256 5.09 -18.89 -6.07
C VAL A 256 5.02 -17.40 -5.82
N ILE A 257 6.02 -16.89 -5.10
CA ILE A 257 6.25 -15.45 -4.95
C ILE A 257 7.36 -15.03 -5.90
N ALA A 258 7.27 -13.81 -6.36
CA ALA A 258 8.27 -13.18 -7.19
C ALA A 258 8.64 -11.83 -6.62
N PHE A 259 9.88 -11.46 -6.80
CA PHE A 259 10.45 -10.19 -6.34
C PHE A 259 10.88 -9.40 -7.57
N GLU A 260 10.47 -8.15 -7.70
CA GLU A 260 10.87 -7.29 -8.81
C GLU A 260 10.94 -5.83 -8.35
N SER A 261 12.12 -5.20 -8.53
CA SER A 261 12.34 -3.75 -8.36
C SER A 261 11.68 -3.11 -7.13
N GLY A 262 11.78 -3.74 -5.97
CA GLY A 262 11.21 -3.22 -4.72
C GLY A 262 9.77 -3.64 -4.46
N GLY A 263 9.26 -4.61 -5.23
CA GLY A 263 7.95 -5.23 -4.99
C GLY A 263 8.06 -6.73 -4.72
N VAL A 264 7.07 -7.29 -4.07
CA VAL A 264 6.85 -8.73 -3.91
C VAL A 264 5.47 -9.07 -4.44
N GLY A 265 5.39 -9.97 -5.39
CA GLY A 265 4.13 -10.35 -6.00
C GLY A 265 3.86 -11.85 -5.99
N ALA A 266 2.60 -12.21 -6.08
CA ALA A 266 2.16 -13.57 -6.28
C ALA A 266 0.96 -13.62 -7.22
N LYS A 267 0.94 -14.60 -8.14
CA LYS A 267 -0.26 -14.85 -8.97
C LYS A 267 -1.36 -15.48 -8.16
N LYS A 268 -0.98 -16.36 -7.27
CA LYS A 268 -1.89 -17.07 -6.38
C LYS A 268 -1.11 -17.62 -5.20
N LEU A 269 -1.50 -17.18 -4.01
CA LEU A 269 -1.18 -17.84 -2.76
C LEU A 269 -2.43 -18.54 -2.25
N ALA A 270 -2.28 -19.67 -1.58
CA ALA A 270 -3.39 -20.36 -0.93
C ALA A 270 -2.92 -20.96 0.40
N GLY A 271 -3.78 -20.98 1.40
CA GLY A 271 -3.50 -21.48 2.72
C GLY A 271 -4.69 -21.28 3.65
N PHE A 272 -4.42 -21.02 4.93
CA PHE A 272 -5.45 -20.84 5.94
C PHE A 272 -5.10 -19.68 6.87
N LEU A 273 -6.10 -18.86 7.21
CA LEU A 273 -6.04 -17.85 8.25
C LEU A 273 -6.82 -18.39 9.46
N ASP A 274 -6.10 -18.74 10.56
CA ASP A 274 -6.68 -19.39 11.75
C ASP A 274 -7.56 -20.62 11.45
N GLY A 275 -7.17 -21.38 10.41
CA GLY A 275 -7.94 -22.55 9.95
C GLY A 275 -9.03 -22.26 8.92
N VAL A 276 -9.28 -21.01 8.61
CA VAL A 276 -10.22 -20.56 7.56
C VAL A 276 -9.49 -20.53 6.21
N PRO A 277 -10.06 -21.05 5.11
CA PRO A 277 -9.46 -20.96 3.79
C PRO A 277 -9.13 -19.52 3.40
N PHE A 278 -7.90 -19.31 2.97
CA PHE A 278 -7.35 -18.02 2.55
C PHE A 278 -6.70 -18.15 1.18
N ASP A 279 -6.93 -17.19 0.32
CA ASP A 279 -6.16 -17.03 -0.91
C ASP A 279 -5.88 -15.55 -1.20
N ALA A 280 -4.78 -15.31 -1.91
CA ALA A 280 -4.36 -13.96 -2.27
C ALA A 280 -3.65 -13.92 -3.61
N ALA A 281 -3.74 -12.77 -4.28
CA ALA A 281 -3.01 -12.45 -5.50
C ALA A 281 -2.66 -10.95 -5.54
N GLY A 282 -1.60 -10.58 -6.26
CA GLY A 282 -1.20 -9.19 -6.47
C GLY A 282 0.26 -8.93 -6.10
N GLU A 283 0.59 -7.67 -5.92
CA GLU A 283 1.93 -7.19 -5.60
C GLU A 283 1.87 -6.21 -4.43
N VAL A 284 2.86 -6.28 -3.56
CA VAL A 284 3.14 -5.30 -2.50
C VAL A 284 4.36 -4.51 -2.92
N HIS A 285 4.28 -3.18 -2.89
CA HIS A 285 5.34 -2.26 -3.30
C HIS A 285 6.08 -1.69 -2.09
N ASP A 286 7.16 -0.94 -2.34
CA ASP A 286 8.03 -0.33 -1.32
C ASP A 286 8.62 -1.34 -0.33
N VAL A 287 8.85 -2.57 -0.79
CA VAL A 287 9.66 -3.53 -0.04
C VAL A 287 11.09 -2.98 -0.02
N PRO A 288 11.68 -2.72 1.16
CA PRO A 288 13.04 -2.22 1.24
C PRO A 288 14.03 -3.13 0.51
N HIS A 289 14.99 -2.55 -0.21
CA HIS A 289 16.01 -3.28 -0.95
C HIS A 289 16.99 -4.09 -0.07
N VAL A 290 16.78 -4.13 1.23
CA VAL A 290 17.62 -4.89 2.17
C VAL A 290 17.12 -6.33 2.26
N GLY A 291 17.11 -7.00 1.14
CA GLY A 291 16.87 -8.44 1.07
C GLY A 291 15.64 -8.89 1.87
N TRP A 292 15.89 -9.58 2.97
CA TRP A 292 14.86 -10.13 3.86
C TRP A 292 14.52 -9.24 5.06
N LEU A 293 15.21 -8.12 5.21
CA LEU A 293 14.90 -7.15 6.25
C LEU A 293 13.66 -6.36 5.84
N TYR A 294 12.57 -6.89 6.24
CA TYR A 294 11.26 -6.37 6.00
C TYR A 294 10.99 -5.22 6.98
N ASP A 295 11.28 -4.00 6.57
CA ASP A 295 10.80 -2.81 7.30
C ASP A 295 9.33 -2.57 7.01
N GLY A 296 8.50 -3.60 6.99
CA GLY A 296 7.10 -3.59 6.70
C GLY A 296 6.67 -2.36 5.95
N SER A 297 6.62 -2.42 4.62
CA SER A 297 6.08 -1.29 3.83
C SER A 297 4.77 -0.82 4.47
N ARG A 298 4.48 0.46 4.41
CA ARG A 298 3.23 1.01 4.92
C ARG A 298 2.04 0.25 4.35
N GLU A 299 2.13 -0.14 3.08
CA GLU A 299 1.14 -0.95 2.36
C GLU A 299 0.93 -2.30 3.04
N LEU A 300 1.98 -3.07 3.31
CA LEU A 300 1.86 -4.36 3.97
C LEU A 300 1.33 -4.28 5.40
N ARG A 301 1.80 -3.28 6.18
CA ARG A 301 1.26 -3.06 7.55
C ARG A 301 -0.23 -2.79 7.52
N SER A 302 -0.65 -2.08 6.47
CA SER A 302 -2.04 -1.79 6.17
C SER A 302 -2.84 -3.05 5.94
N ASP A 303 -2.38 -3.85 4.99
CA ASP A 303 -3.05 -5.08 4.59
C ASP A 303 -3.06 -6.10 5.73
N ALA A 304 -1.94 -6.22 6.46
CA ALA A 304 -1.87 -7.06 7.64
C ALA A 304 -2.82 -6.60 8.75
N SER A 305 -2.96 -5.29 8.97
CA SER A 305 -3.91 -4.75 9.93
C SER A 305 -5.36 -5.05 9.54
N LEU A 306 -5.70 -4.92 8.26
CA LEU A 306 -7.03 -5.30 7.77
C LEU A 306 -7.27 -6.81 7.91
N LEU A 307 -6.31 -7.65 7.52
CA LEU A 307 -6.41 -9.10 7.66
C LEU A 307 -6.61 -9.52 9.11
N ALA A 308 -5.89 -8.90 10.06
CA ALA A 308 -6.08 -9.17 11.48
C ALA A 308 -7.50 -8.81 11.96
N ARG A 309 -8.06 -7.69 11.47
CA ARG A 309 -9.45 -7.32 11.78
C ARG A 309 -10.46 -8.29 11.17
N ILE A 310 -10.24 -8.71 9.93
CA ILE A 310 -11.08 -9.71 9.26
C ILE A 310 -10.99 -11.06 9.99
N ALA A 311 -9.79 -11.48 10.42
CA ALA A 311 -9.58 -12.72 11.17
C ALA A 311 -10.33 -12.73 12.52
N ALA A 312 -10.55 -11.56 13.12
CA ALA A 312 -11.31 -11.41 14.35
C ALA A 312 -12.84 -11.47 14.13
N GLU A 313 -13.33 -11.49 12.88
CA GLU A 313 -14.76 -11.61 12.62
C GLU A 313 -15.31 -12.98 13.06
N PRO A 314 -16.46 -13.00 13.75
CA PRO A 314 -17.03 -14.25 14.22
C PRO A 314 -17.49 -15.13 13.03
N GLU A 315 -17.33 -16.43 13.18
CA GLU A 315 -17.79 -17.42 12.19
C GLU A 315 -17.27 -17.15 10.75
N LEU A 316 -16.02 -16.68 10.62
CA LEU A 316 -15.34 -16.47 9.36
C LEU A 316 -15.23 -17.79 8.58
N ARG A 317 -15.49 -17.78 7.27
CA ARG A 317 -15.56 -18.98 6.43
C ARG A 317 -14.54 -19.01 5.31
N SER A 318 -14.21 -17.87 4.76
CA SER A 318 -13.19 -17.74 3.70
C SER A 318 -12.72 -16.30 3.60
N VAL A 319 -11.48 -16.12 3.17
CA VAL A 319 -10.88 -14.80 2.90
C VAL A 319 -10.16 -14.87 1.56
N HIS A 320 -10.43 -13.88 0.70
CA HIS A 320 -9.71 -13.62 -0.53
C HIS A 320 -9.13 -12.21 -0.48
N PHE A 321 -7.89 -12.05 -0.91
CA PHE A 321 -7.18 -10.77 -0.92
C PHE A 321 -6.48 -10.52 -2.25
N ASP A 322 -6.67 -9.34 -2.83
CA ASP A 322 -5.99 -8.89 -4.06
C ASP A 322 -5.35 -7.51 -3.84
N THR A 323 -4.17 -7.27 -4.42
CA THR A 323 -3.66 -5.92 -4.63
C THR A 323 -4.12 -5.40 -5.99
N THR A 324 -4.86 -4.31 -5.99
CA THR A 324 -5.43 -3.68 -7.21
C THR A 324 -4.45 -2.70 -7.86
N ALA A 325 -3.77 -1.91 -7.04
CA ALA A 325 -2.73 -0.94 -7.40
C ALA A 325 -1.90 -0.61 -6.17
N PRO A 326 -0.74 0.04 -6.27
CA PRO A 326 -0.02 0.54 -5.11
C PRO A 326 -0.94 1.33 -4.18
N GLY A 327 -0.94 0.98 -2.88
CA GLY A 327 -1.79 1.59 -1.87
C GLY A 327 -3.30 1.28 -1.99
N LEU A 328 -3.69 0.33 -2.85
CA LEU A 328 -5.08 -0.04 -3.08
C LEU A 328 -5.25 -1.56 -3.07
N GLY A 329 -5.74 -2.10 -1.97
CA GLY A 329 -6.08 -3.51 -1.79
C GLY A 329 -7.57 -3.78 -1.94
N PHE A 330 -7.90 -5.01 -2.30
CA PHE A 330 -9.26 -5.55 -2.28
C PHE A 330 -9.30 -6.81 -1.43
N ALA A 331 -10.21 -6.85 -0.47
CA ALA A 331 -10.50 -8.05 0.31
C ALA A 331 -11.96 -8.47 0.11
N GLN A 332 -12.20 -9.77 0.02
CA GLN A 332 -13.54 -10.33 0.07
C GLN A 332 -13.55 -11.47 1.08
N TYR A 333 -14.53 -11.48 1.97
CA TYR A 333 -14.65 -12.55 2.94
C TYR A 333 -16.12 -12.95 3.14
N ALA A 334 -16.29 -14.23 3.50
CA ALA A 334 -17.58 -14.79 3.86
C ALA A 334 -17.60 -15.13 5.35
N MET A 335 -18.71 -14.82 6.00
CA MET A 335 -18.94 -15.15 7.40
C MET A 335 -20.37 -15.64 7.62
N GLN A 336 -20.63 -16.25 8.78
CA GLN A 336 -21.97 -16.65 9.19
C GLN A 336 -22.45 -15.73 10.29
N SER A 337 -23.63 -15.13 10.12
CA SER A 337 -24.34 -14.43 11.18
C SER A 337 -25.47 -15.30 11.75
N GLU A 338 -26.07 -14.85 12.84
CA GLU A 338 -27.29 -15.49 13.40
C GLU A 338 -28.48 -15.50 12.42
N HIS A 339 -28.45 -14.60 11.42
CA HIS A 339 -29.52 -14.46 10.42
C HIS A 339 -29.23 -15.16 9.10
N GLY A 340 -28.02 -15.65 8.91
CA GLY A 340 -27.60 -16.34 7.70
C GLY A 340 -26.19 -15.94 7.23
N PRO A 341 -25.79 -16.42 6.05
CA PRO A 341 -24.47 -16.10 5.51
C PRO A 341 -24.36 -14.64 5.11
N LEU A 342 -23.15 -14.10 5.19
CA LEU A 342 -22.77 -12.75 4.74
C LEU A 342 -21.56 -12.84 3.83
N ALA A 343 -21.58 -12.05 2.76
CA ALA A 343 -20.44 -11.84 1.86
C ALA A 343 -20.09 -10.33 1.88
N ILE A 344 -18.89 -10.05 2.30
CA ILE A 344 -18.38 -8.68 2.51
C ILE A 344 -17.25 -8.43 1.53
N SER A 345 -17.26 -7.27 0.88
CA SER A 345 -16.20 -6.79 0.00
C SER A 345 -15.67 -5.46 0.52
N VAL A 346 -14.35 -5.34 0.59
CA VAL A 346 -13.65 -4.16 1.13
C VAL A 346 -12.58 -3.72 0.15
N LEU A 347 -12.58 -2.44 -0.23
CA LEU A 347 -11.42 -1.78 -0.82
C LEU A 347 -10.71 -1.02 0.30
N THR A 348 -9.43 -1.31 0.52
CA THR A 348 -8.56 -0.55 1.43
C THR A 348 -7.73 0.43 0.63
N ILE A 349 -7.70 1.69 1.07
CA ILE A 349 -7.11 2.80 0.32
C ILE A 349 -6.13 3.54 1.22
N ASP A 350 -4.88 3.57 0.81
CA ASP A 350 -3.86 4.41 1.43
C ASP A 350 -3.98 5.84 0.87
N ALA A 351 -4.45 6.76 1.69
CA ALA A 351 -4.60 8.16 1.30
C ALA A 351 -3.25 8.86 1.06
N LEU A 352 -2.14 8.34 1.64
CA LEU A 352 -0.80 8.88 1.43
C LEU A 352 -0.14 8.40 0.13
N GLU A 353 -0.70 7.38 -0.53
CA GLU A 353 -0.15 6.89 -1.80
C GLU A 353 -0.28 7.97 -2.91
N PRO A 354 0.84 8.54 -3.41
CA PRO A 354 0.79 9.69 -4.30
C PRO A 354 0.21 9.38 -5.68
N THR A 355 0.23 8.12 -6.11
CA THR A 355 -0.30 7.71 -7.41
C THR A 355 -1.82 7.62 -7.42
N LEU A 356 -2.47 7.54 -6.25
CA LEU A 356 -3.92 7.44 -6.13
C LEU A 356 -4.59 8.82 -6.10
N ARG A 357 -5.70 8.94 -6.79
CA ARG A 357 -6.61 10.09 -6.72
C ARG A 357 -8.06 9.64 -6.75
N PHE A 358 -8.94 10.45 -6.17
CA PHE A 358 -10.39 10.26 -6.23
C PHE A 358 -11.01 11.18 -7.26
N ASP A 359 -12.08 10.71 -7.86
CA ASP A 359 -13.01 11.55 -8.62
C ASP A 359 -14.38 10.86 -8.67
N THR A 360 -15.42 11.60 -9.03
CA THR A 360 -16.72 11.04 -9.32
C THR A 360 -16.94 10.90 -10.82
N ALA A 361 -17.84 10.01 -11.20
CA ALA A 361 -18.37 9.97 -12.55
C ALA A 361 -19.89 10.07 -12.50
N ILE A 362 -20.47 10.61 -13.57
CA ILE A 362 -21.90 10.72 -13.75
C ILE A 362 -22.29 10.02 -15.06
N ALA A 363 -23.43 9.35 -15.06
CA ALA A 363 -23.92 8.60 -16.22
C ALA A 363 -24.02 9.49 -17.47
N GLU A 364 -23.49 9.01 -18.59
CA GLU A 364 -23.49 9.73 -19.88
C GLU A 364 -22.89 11.16 -19.80
N ASP A 365 -22.12 11.48 -18.74
CA ASP A 365 -21.57 12.80 -18.41
C ASP A 365 -22.61 13.90 -18.18
N HIS A 366 -23.85 13.53 -17.84
CA HIS A 366 -24.96 14.46 -17.64
C HIS A 366 -25.79 14.15 -16.38
N VAL A 367 -26.30 15.20 -15.74
CA VAL A 367 -27.19 15.09 -14.58
C VAL A 367 -28.51 14.39 -14.95
N ILE A 368 -29.06 14.71 -16.11
CA ILE A 368 -30.20 13.99 -16.70
C ILE A 368 -29.67 13.01 -17.73
N SER A 369 -29.89 11.74 -17.53
CA SER A 369 -29.34 10.66 -18.37
C SER A 369 -30.32 9.47 -18.47
N ASN A 370 -29.87 8.39 -19.09
CA ASN A 370 -30.58 7.11 -19.06
C ASN A 370 -29.99 6.15 -18.04
N GLY A 371 -29.09 6.63 -17.19
CA GLY A 371 -28.28 5.83 -16.29
C GLY A 371 -27.11 5.17 -17.00
N GLU A 372 -26.16 4.67 -16.23
CA GLU A 372 -25.02 3.89 -16.69
C GLU A 372 -24.65 2.86 -15.61
N ARG A 373 -24.07 1.72 -15.98
CA ARG A 373 -23.58 0.75 -14.99
C ARG A 373 -22.29 1.25 -14.35
N THR A 374 -22.10 0.98 -13.09
CA THR A 374 -20.86 1.36 -12.36
C THR A 374 -19.61 0.83 -13.06
N SER A 375 -19.63 -0.44 -13.51
CA SER A 375 -18.50 -1.02 -14.25
C SER A 375 -18.26 -0.32 -15.58
N ALA A 376 -19.29 0.07 -16.30
CA ALA A 376 -19.18 0.77 -17.57
C ALA A 376 -18.59 2.18 -17.38
N MET A 377 -19.06 2.94 -16.37
CA MET A 377 -18.47 4.23 -15.98
C MET A 377 -16.99 4.05 -15.61
N GLY A 378 -16.64 3.02 -14.83
CA GLY A 378 -15.26 2.73 -14.43
C GLY A 378 -14.35 2.45 -15.62
N VAL A 379 -14.80 1.65 -16.59
CA VAL A 379 -14.08 1.38 -17.83
C VAL A 379 -13.93 2.64 -18.67
N ARG A 380 -15.01 3.40 -18.85
CA ARG A 380 -15.04 4.64 -19.65
C ARG A 380 -14.09 5.71 -19.12
N THR A 381 -13.97 5.80 -17.79
CA THR A 381 -13.13 6.80 -17.12
C THR A 381 -11.73 6.27 -16.79
N ALA A 382 -11.42 5.00 -17.12
CA ALA A 382 -10.17 4.33 -16.79
C ALA A 382 -9.87 4.25 -15.27
N ALA A 383 -10.90 4.09 -14.45
CA ALA A 383 -10.76 3.88 -13.03
C ALA A 383 -10.03 2.56 -12.70
N VAL A 384 -9.40 2.49 -11.54
CA VAL A 384 -8.79 1.24 -11.02
C VAL A 384 -9.69 0.54 -10.01
N ALA A 385 -10.54 1.29 -9.31
CA ALA A 385 -11.58 0.76 -8.43
C ALA A 385 -12.68 1.81 -8.21
N GLY A 386 -13.79 1.39 -7.63
CA GLY A 386 -14.86 2.30 -7.26
C GLY A 386 -16.14 1.60 -6.86
N VAL A 387 -17.15 2.41 -6.59
CA VAL A 387 -18.47 1.96 -6.14
C VAL A 387 -19.56 2.84 -6.75
N ASN A 388 -20.81 2.35 -6.80
CA ASN A 388 -21.95 3.19 -7.10
C ASN A 388 -22.06 4.34 -6.10
N GLY A 389 -22.75 5.39 -6.51
CA GLY A 389 -22.82 6.64 -5.76
C GLY A 389 -24.09 6.89 -5.00
N ASP A 390 -24.69 8.03 -5.27
CA ASP A 390 -25.85 8.55 -4.55
C ASP A 390 -27.18 7.90 -4.99
N TYR A 391 -28.22 8.12 -4.20
CA TYR A 391 -29.61 7.88 -4.60
C TYR A 391 -29.98 8.73 -5.82
N PHE A 392 -30.92 8.26 -6.63
CA PHE A 392 -31.29 8.91 -7.89
C PHE A 392 -32.76 8.70 -8.26
N ASP A 393 -33.24 9.44 -9.24
CA ASP A 393 -34.60 9.32 -9.77
C ASP A 393 -34.70 8.13 -10.73
N ILE A 394 -34.81 6.93 -10.15
CA ILE A 394 -34.75 5.64 -10.84
C ILE A 394 -35.88 5.50 -11.88
N GLY A 395 -35.54 5.06 -13.07
CA GLY A 395 -36.47 4.74 -14.14
C GLY A 395 -37.14 5.96 -14.79
N ARG A 396 -36.69 7.18 -14.47
CA ARG A 396 -37.23 8.45 -15.02
C ARG A 396 -36.11 9.29 -15.62
N THR A 397 -35.41 10.05 -14.81
CA THR A 397 -34.38 10.99 -15.27
C THR A 397 -32.96 10.55 -14.93
N TYR A 398 -32.82 9.59 -14.03
CA TYR A 398 -31.55 9.20 -13.42
C TYR A 398 -30.76 10.35 -12.81
N GLN A 399 -31.45 11.46 -12.51
CA GLN A 399 -30.83 12.60 -11.83
C GLN A 399 -30.37 12.20 -10.44
N PRO A 400 -29.09 12.45 -10.04
CA PRO A 400 -28.64 12.28 -8.66
C PRO A 400 -29.49 13.12 -7.71
N GLN A 401 -29.85 12.57 -6.58
CA GLN A 401 -30.66 13.33 -5.62
C GLN A 401 -29.82 14.35 -4.83
N GLY A 402 -28.57 14.01 -4.46
CA GLY A 402 -27.72 14.87 -3.66
C GLY A 402 -26.59 15.54 -4.45
N MET A 403 -25.61 16.00 -3.69
CA MET A 403 -24.48 16.76 -4.21
C MET A 403 -23.55 15.90 -5.06
N LEU A 404 -23.00 16.51 -6.13
CA LEU A 404 -21.92 15.92 -6.91
C LEU A 404 -20.86 16.97 -7.26
N VAL A 405 -19.61 16.71 -6.89
CA VAL A 405 -18.43 17.44 -7.36
C VAL A 405 -17.57 16.50 -8.17
N ARG A 406 -17.19 16.89 -9.39
CA ARG A 406 -16.38 16.12 -10.33
C ARG A 406 -15.23 16.99 -10.83
N GLY A 407 -14.00 16.50 -10.72
CA GLY A 407 -12.82 17.27 -11.12
C GLY A 407 -12.72 18.65 -10.45
N GLY A 408 -13.21 18.80 -9.23
CA GLY A 408 -13.27 20.06 -8.50
C GLY A 408 -14.42 20.99 -8.90
N GLU A 409 -15.28 20.61 -9.82
CA GLU A 409 -16.42 21.38 -10.26
C GLU A 409 -17.73 20.88 -9.65
N LEU A 410 -18.52 21.76 -9.06
CA LEU A 410 -19.85 21.43 -8.53
C LEU A 410 -20.82 21.16 -9.68
N VAL A 411 -21.14 19.89 -9.91
CA VAL A 411 -22.02 19.41 -11.00
C VAL A 411 -23.47 19.39 -10.58
N ARG A 412 -23.74 19.00 -9.34
CA ARG A 412 -25.10 18.94 -8.76
C ARG A 412 -25.07 19.59 -7.38
N GLY A 413 -26.03 20.43 -7.09
CA GLY A 413 -26.14 21.11 -5.79
C GLY A 413 -26.50 20.18 -4.65
N PRO A 414 -26.15 20.52 -3.41
CA PRO A 414 -26.53 19.78 -2.23
C PRO A 414 -28.05 19.85 -1.96
N VAL A 415 -28.52 18.91 -1.18
CA VAL A 415 -29.86 18.84 -0.58
C VAL A 415 -29.72 18.65 0.93
N ASP A 416 -30.83 18.74 1.69
CA ASP A 416 -30.85 18.58 3.16
C ASP A 416 -30.57 17.10 3.55
N ARG A 417 -29.35 16.63 3.25
CA ARG A 417 -28.86 15.28 3.50
C ARG A 417 -27.33 15.25 3.50
N ALA A 418 -26.77 14.27 4.20
CA ALA A 418 -25.34 14.10 4.27
C ALA A 418 -24.69 13.87 2.90
N ALA A 419 -23.49 14.39 2.74
CA ALA A 419 -22.61 14.13 1.62
C ALA A 419 -21.18 13.94 2.11
N LEU A 420 -20.37 13.26 1.33
CA LEU A 420 -18.93 13.22 1.52
C LEU A 420 -18.22 14.14 0.53
N VAL A 421 -17.19 14.81 1.00
CA VAL A 421 -16.29 15.63 0.19
C VAL A 421 -14.87 15.15 0.38
N ILE A 422 -14.13 14.98 -0.72
CA ILE A 422 -12.72 14.63 -0.74
C ILE A 422 -11.94 15.79 -1.31
N ASP A 423 -10.94 16.27 -0.57
CA ASP A 423 -10.06 17.35 -1.03
C ASP A 423 -8.85 16.82 -1.84
N SER A 424 -8.06 17.73 -2.38
CA SER A 424 -6.85 17.42 -3.15
C SER A 424 -5.76 16.70 -2.33
N SER A 425 -5.82 16.76 -1.01
CA SER A 425 -4.96 16.03 -0.08
C SER A 425 -5.55 14.68 0.35
N LYS A 426 -6.69 14.30 -0.24
CA LYS A 426 -7.47 13.08 0.03
C LYS A 426 -8.08 13.01 1.44
N HIS A 427 -8.17 14.12 2.17
CA HIS A 427 -8.96 14.17 3.38
C HIS A 427 -10.44 14.05 3.05
N VAL A 428 -11.14 13.24 3.82
CA VAL A 428 -12.57 13.01 3.67
C VAL A 428 -13.32 13.72 4.79
N ARG A 429 -14.34 14.47 4.41
CA ARG A 429 -15.28 15.10 5.32
C ARG A 429 -16.69 14.59 5.05
N PHE A 430 -17.38 14.18 6.10
CA PHE A 430 -18.79 13.81 6.08
C PHE A 430 -19.59 14.90 6.81
N ASP A 431 -20.48 15.57 6.08
CA ASP A 431 -21.24 16.69 6.63
C ASP A 431 -22.52 16.93 5.81
N GLU A 432 -23.38 17.82 6.29
CA GLU A 432 -24.43 18.43 5.48
C GLU A 432 -23.91 19.71 4.85
N PHE A 433 -24.18 19.85 3.56
CA PHE A 433 -23.73 21.00 2.79
C PHE A 433 -24.94 21.73 2.21
N HIS A 434 -24.81 23.05 2.06
CA HIS A 434 -25.78 23.90 1.42
C HIS A 434 -25.13 24.68 0.28
N ILE A 435 -25.94 25.23 -0.60
CA ILE A 435 -25.45 26.17 -1.62
C ILE A 435 -25.57 27.59 -1.09
N ALA A 436 -24.45 28.26 -0.91
CA ALA A 436 -24.40 29.69 -0.61
C ALA A 436 -24.15 30.49 -1.90
N GLY A 437 -25.16 31.20 -2.41
CA GLY A 437 -24.98 31.89 -3.66
C GLY A 437 -26.06 32.92 -3.93
N THR A 438 -25.77 33.81 -4.89
CA THR A 438 -26.71 34.86 -5.32
C THR A 438 -26.66 35.08 -6.81
N VAL A 439 -27.83 35.38 -7.37
CA VAL A 439 -28.00 36.04 -8.67
C VAL A 439 -28.31 37.51 -8.42
N ARG A 440 -27.46 38.41 -8.91
CA ARG A 440 -27.68 39.86 -8.82
C ARG A 440 -28.03 40.40 -10.18
N ALA A 441 -29.17 41.10 -10.26
CA ALA A 441 -29.66 41.72 -11.48
C ALA A 441 -30.42 43.02 -11.17
N ALA A 442 -30.23 44.07 -11.94
CA ALA A 442 -30.93 45.36 -11.82
C ALA A 442 -30.97 45.91 -10.37
N GLY A 443 -29.88 45.77 -9.62
CA GLY A 443 -29.76 46.22 -8.22
C GLY A 443 -30.44 45.35 -7.18
N LYS A 444 -31.05 44.23 -7.57
CA LYS A 444 -31.64 43.21 -6.66
C LYS A 444 -30.74 42.01 -6.54
N SER A 445 -30.83 41.31 -5.39
CA SER A 445 -30.09 40.08 -5.12
C SER A 445 -31.08 38.97 -4.79
N PHE A 446 -30.91 37.80 -5.40
CA PHE A 446 -31.75 36.62 -5.22
C PHE A 446 -30.87 35.47 -4.77
N ALA A 447 -31.26 34.80 -3.69
CA ALA A 447 -30.52 33.63 -3.22
C ALA A 447 -30.67 32.48 -4.23
N ILE A 448 -29.56 31.85 -4.57
CA ILE A 448 -29.57 30.60 -5.33
C ILE A 448 -29.98 29.48 -4.38
N THR A 449 -31.02 28.72 -4.77
CA THR A 449 -31.54 27.62 -3.98
C THR A 449 -31.06 26.27 -4.45
N GLN A 450 -30.70 26.13 -5.73
CA GLN A 450 -30.33 24.85 -6.32
C GLN A 450 -29.32 25.04 -7.47
N LEU A 451 -28.59 23.97 -7.78
CA LEU A 451 -27.72 23.86 -8.97
C LEU A 451 -28.06 22.57 -9.71
N ASN A 452 -28.33 22.69 -11.01
CA ASN A 452 -28.64 21.56 -11.90
C ASN A 452 -29.74 20.65 -11.35
N ASP A 453 -30.79 21.23 -10.82
CA ASP A 453 -31.96 20.52 -10.31
C ASP A 453 -33.19 20.88 -11.16
N TRP A 454 -34.06 19.90 -11.42
CA TRP A 454 -35.23 20.11 -12.25
C TRP A 454 -36.41 19.26 -11.84
N PRO A 455 -37.65 19.80 -11.77
CA PRO A 455 -37.97 21.18 -12.09
C PRO A 455 -37.35 22.18 -11.14
N ALA A 456 -37.07 23.40 -11.68
CA ALA A 456 -36.36 24.44 -10.94
C ALA A 456 -37.11 24.85 -9.65
N GLY A 457 -36.36 25.02 -8.57
CA GLY A 457 -36.83 25.69 -7.34
C GLY A 457 -36.98 27.18 -7.51
N ALA A 458 -36.85 27.95 -6.43
CA ALA A 458 -37.05 29.40 -6.50
C ALA A 458 -36.03 30.04 -7.47
N VAL A 459 -34.73 29.73 -7.29
CA VAL A 459 -33.64 30.18 -8.17
C VAL A 459 -32.67 29.03 -8.39
N THR A 460 -32.61 28.49 -9.59
CA THR A 460 -31.74 27.35 -9.94
C THR A 460 -30.74 27.78 -10.98
N VAL A 461 -29.46 27.58 -10.73
CA VAL A 461 -28.41 27.72 -11.75
C VAL A 461 -28.38 26.43 -12.57
N ILE A 462 -28.38 26.57 -13.88
CA ILE A 462 -28.25 25.47 -14.86
C ILE A 462 -26.93 25.62 -15.58
N THR A 463 -26.15 24.55 -15.62
CA THR A 463 -24.89 24.48 -16.36
C THR A 463 -25.00 23.48 -17.51
N PRO A 464 -24.05 23.44 -18.46
CA PRO A 464 -24.02 22.41 -19.51
C PRO A 464 -23.97 20.95 -18.99
N ALA A 465 -23.48 20.73 -17.78
CA ALA A 465 -23.47 19.41 -17.15
C ALA A 465 -24.88 18.86 -16.85
N PHE A 466 -25.92 19.73 -16.85
CA PHE A 466 -27.29 19.28 -16.66
C PHE A 466 -27.72 18.24 -17.71
N GLY A 467 -27.34 18.42 -18.96
CA GLY A 467 -27.72 17.54 -20.05
C GLY A 467 -27.92 18.31 -21.37
N LYS A 468 -28.49 17.66 -22.39
CA LYS A 468 -28.69 18.29 -23.70
C LYS A 468 -29.94 19.15 -23.78
N THR A 469 -30.96 18.79 -23.00
CA THR A 469 -32.29 19.39 -23.09
C THR A 469 -32.88 19.62 -21.71
N LEU A 470 -33.35 20.84 -21.46
CA LEU A 470 -34.20 21.15 -20.31
C LEU A 470 -35.62 20.63 -20.62
N PRO A 471 -36.22 19.75 -19.82
CA PRO A 471 -37.59 19.31 -20.02
C PRO A 471 -38.59 20.46 -19.84
N ALA A 472 -39.80 20.30 -20.38
CA ALA A 472 -40.88 21.23 -20.10
C ALA A 472 -41.22 21.24 -18.59
N ALA A 473 -41.38 22.45 -18.04
CA ALA A 473 -41.78 22.67 -16.65
C ALA A 473 -42.71 23.92 -16.60
N PRO A 474 -44.02 23.73 -16.63
CA PRO A 474 -44.96 24.84 -16.58
C PRO A 474 -44.74 25.72 -15.35
N GLY A 475 -44.72 27.04 -15.54
CA GLY A 475 -44.47 28.01 -14.47
C GLY A 475 -42.98 28.33 -14.25
N VAL A 476 -42.04 27.61 -14.84
CA VAL A 476 -40.61 27.91 -14.78
C VAL A 476 -40.23 28.85 -15.95
N THR A 477 -39.43 29.87 -15.65
CA THR A 477 -38.79 30.74 -16.65
C THR A 477 -37.29 30.50 -16.66
N PHE A 478 -36.69 30.32 -17.84
CA PHE A 478 -35.26 30.14 -18.02
C PHE A 478 -34.64 31.34 -18.73
N ALA A 479 -33.59 31.89 -18.12
CA ALA A 479 -32.75 32.94 -18.68
C ALA A 479 -31.39 32.33 -19.09
N ALA A 480 -31.13 32.28 -20.41
CA ALA A 480 -29.83 31.84 -20.93
C ALA A 480 -28.81 32.98 -20.78
N LEU A 481 -27.60 32.63 -20.40
CA LEU A 481 -26.53 33.54 -20.04
C LEU A 481 -25.26 33.24 -20.84
N GLU A 482 -24.53 34.29 -21.24
CA GLU A 482 -23.19 34.20 -21.80
C GLU A 482 -22.20 35.06 -21.00
N PRO A 483 -20.88 34.70 -20.94
CA PRO A 483 -19.87 35.50 -20.24
C PRO A 483 -19.84 36.96 -20.75
N ALA A 484 -19.77 37.93 -19.82
CA ALA A 484 -19.82 39.38 -20.15
C ALA A 484 -18.63 40.16 -19.54
N GLY A 485 -17.45 39.55 -19.54
CA GLY A 485 -16.23 40.13 -18.98
C GLY A 485 -16.19 40.12 -17.44
N GLY A 486 -15.29 39.33 -16.91
CA GLY A 486 -15.12 39.04 -15.46
C GLY A 486 -15.70 37.72 -15.02
N ALA A 487 -15.13 37.14 -13.94
CA ALA A 487 -15.33 35.77 -13.53
C ALA A 487 -16.77 35.37 -13.16
N HIS A 488 -17.64 36.32 -12.84
CA HIS A 488 -19.01 36.02 -12.39
C HIS A 488 -20.06 36.87 -13.08
N ARG A 489 -19.68 37.57 -14.16
CA ARG A 489 -20.58 38.50 -14.89
C ARG A 489 -21.02 37.89 -16.20
N PHE A 490 -22.32 37.92 -16.42
CA PHE A 490 -22.95 37.31 -17.57
C PHE A 490 -23.93 38.30 -18.19
N ARG A 491 -24.18 38.14 -19.49
CA ARG A 491 -25.22 38.85 -20.22
C ARG A 491 -26.38 37.91 -20.49
N VAL A 492 -27.58 38.34 -20.24
CA VAL A 492 -28.80 37.60 -20.61
C VAL A 492 -28.96 37.65 -22.14
N THR A 493 -28.94 36.47 -22.76
CA THR A 493 -29.11 36.34 -24.21
C THR A 493 -30.55 36.06 -24.60
N ARG A 494 -31.26 35.29 -23.79
CA ARG A 494 -32.63 34.86 -24.02
C ARG A 494 -33.35 34.66 -22.68
N VAL A 495 -34.63 34.98 -22.67
CA VAL A 495 -35.55 34.64 -21.57
C VAL A 495 -36.77 33.97 -22.18
N ALA A 496 -37.12 32.77 -21.69
CA ALA A 496 -38.23 31.99 -22.18
C ALA A 496 -38.91 31.22 -21.07
N ALA A 497 -40.24 31.10 -21.12
CA ALA A 497 -40.99 30.15 -20.28
C ALA A 497 -40.65 28.71 -20.71
N ALA A 498 -40.47 27.83 -19.75
CA ALA A 498 -40.15 26.40 -19.99
C ALA A 498 -41.41 25.60 -20.33
N THR A 499 -42.26 26.09 -21.25
CA THR A 499 -43.49 25.42 -21.67
C THR A 499 -43.25 24.26 -22.65
N ALA A 500 -42.05 24.18 -23.23
CA ALA A 500 -41.62 23.11 -24.12
C ALA A 500 -40.16 22.80 -23.84
N PRO A 501 -39.67 21.59 -24.21
CA PRO A 501 -38.26 21.25 -24.13
C PRO A 501 -37.38 22.25 -24.89
N GLN A 502 -36.23 22.63 -24.33
CA GLN A 502 -35.31 23.59 -24.91
C GLN A 502 -33.84 23.20 -24.69
N PRO A 503 -32.94 23.62 -25.60
CA PRO A 503 -31.51 23.30 -25.43
C PRO A 503 -30.95 23.85 -24.11
N VAL A 504 -30.09 23.07 -23.46
CA VAL A 504 -29.36 23.51 -22.27
C VAL A 504 -28.21 24.42 -22.67
N THR A 505 -28.12 25.54 -21.97
CA THR A 505 -26.97 26.45 -21.96
C THR A 505 -26.73 26.89 -20.52
N PHE A 506 -25.59 27.51 -20.23
CA PHE A 506 -25.44 28.16 -18.94
C PHE A 506 -26.55 29.19 -18.73
N GLY A 507 -27.20 29.16 -17.57
CA GLY A 507 -28.30 30.07 -17.31
C GLY A 507 -28.87 29.96 -15.90
N VAL A 508 -29.93 30.67 -15.66
CA VAL A 508 -30.68 30.66 -14.40
C VAL A 508 -32.15 30.38 -14.69
N ALA A 509 -32.69 29.40 -14.03
CA ALA A 509 -34.11 29.09 -14.04
C ALA A 509 -34.77 29.65 -12.79
N PHE A 510 -35.98 30.15 -12.94
CA PHE A 510 -36.80 30.74 -11.89
C PHE A 510 -38.10 29.94 -11.79
N GLY A 511 -38.39 29.43 -10.62
CA GLY A 511 -39.66 28.78 -10.34
C GLY A 511 -40.83 29.77 -10.28
N PRO A 512 -42.08 29.27 -10.20
CA PRO A 512 -43.28 30.10 -10.30
C PRO A 512 -43.39 31.14 -9.17
N ASN A 513 -42.74 30.92 -8.04
CA ASN A 513 -42.77 31.85 -6.90
C ASN A 513 -41.61 32.85 -6.87
N ALA A 514 -40.71 32.78 -7.82
CA ALA A 514 -39.59 33.71 -7.94
C ALA A 514 -40.02 34.95 -8.76
N HIS A 515 -40.33 36.03 -8.10
CA HIS A 515 -40.71 37.29 -8.73
C HIS A 515 -39.48 37.99 -9.34
N ILE A 516 -38.90 37.38 -10.37
CA ILE A 516 -37.74 37.89 -11.10
C ILE A 516 -38.13 38.18 -12.53
N SER A 517 -37.75 39.35 -13.02
CA SER A 517 -37.90 39.72 -14.42
C SER A 517 -36.56 40.11 -14.99
N LEU A 518 -36.03 39.29 -15.88
CA LEU A 518 -34.81 39.57 -16.65
C LEU A 518 -35.16 39.86 -18.10
N ARG A 519 -34.31 40.65 -18.76
CA ARG A 519 -34.49 40.98 -20.19
C ARG A 519 -33.21 40.67 -20.97
N PRO A 520 -33.31 40.25 -22.23
CA PRO A 520 -32.14 40.10 -23.08
C PRO A 520 -31.32 41.41 -23.11
N GLY A 521 -30.00 41.30 -23.03
CA GLY A 521 -29.04 42.40 -22.94
C GLY A 521 -28.69 42.85 -21.52
N GLU A 522 -29.46 42.50 -20.50
CA GLU A 522 -29.13 42.81 -19.11
C GLU A 522 -27.86 42.05 -18.63
N THR A 523 -27.09 42.72 -17.76
CA THR A 523 -25.95 42.08 -17.08
C THR A 523 -26.40 41.55 -15.74
N VAL A 524 -26.05 40.30 -15.49
CA VAL A 524 -26.27 39.60 -14.20
C VAL A 524 -24.95 39.12 -13.62
N GLU A 525 -24.87 39.08 -12.30
CA GLU A 525 -23.76 38.47 -11.60
C GLU A 525 -24.29 37.20 -10.93
N VAL A 526 -23.59 36.05 -11.15
CA VAL A 526 -23.92 34.75 -10.57
C VAL A 526 -22.73 34.25 -9.77
N ARG A 527 -22.91 34.10 -8.46
CA ARG A 527 -21.89 33.56 -7.57
C ARG A 527 -22.49 32.49 -6.68
N TYR A 528 -21.79 31.36 -6.54
CA TYR A 528 -22.16 30.33 -5.59
C TYR A 528 -20.93 29.56 -5.12
N ARG A 529 -21.04 28.94 -3.94
CA ARG A 529 -20.07 28.05 -3.33
C ARG A 529 -20.79 27.06 -2.42
N LEU A 530 -20.06 26.04 -1.95
CA LEU A 530 -20.55 25.19 -0.87
C LEU A 530 -20.49 25.92 0.48
N ASP A 531 -21.39 25.57 1.39
CA ASP A 531 -21.41 25.99 2.78
C ASP A 531 -21.75 24.80 3.66
N PRO A 532 -20.87 24.36 4.58
CA PRO A 532 -19.52 24.88 4.81
C PRO A 532 -18.57 24.75 3.60
N ASP A 533 -17.67 25.70 3.48
CA ASP A 533 -16.67 25.70 2.40
C ASP A 533 -15.65 24.57 2.60
N VAL A 534 -15.25 23.93 1.50
CA VAL A 534 -14.19 22.90 1.47
C VAL A 534 -13.17 23.30 0.39
N PRO A 535 -12.17 24.10 0.76
CA PRO A 535 -11.13 24.50 -0.18
C PRO A 535 -10.41 23.28 -0.76
N GLY A 536 -10.23 23.27 -2.08
CA GLY A 536 -9.55 22.16 -2.75
C GLY A 536 -10.37 20.89 -2.91
N ALA A 537 -11.69 20.93 -2.71
CA ALA A 537 -12.56 19.80 -2.99
C ALA A 537 -12.36 19.33 -4.44
N VAL A 538 -12.00 18.06 -4.64
CA VAL A 538 -11.82 17.45 -5.96
C VAL A 538 -12.97 16.55 -6.35
N ALA A 539 -13.56 15.87 -5.36
CA ALA A 539 -14.70 14.98 -5.53
C ALA A 539 -15.68 15.17 -4.38
N ALA A 540 -16.96 15.08 -4.66
CA ALA A 540 -17.99 14.96 -3.64
C ALA A 540 -19.17 14.15 -4.17
N ILE A 541 -19.83 13.43 -3.28
CA ILE A 541 -21.00 12.65 -3.64
C ILE A 541 -22.01 12.68 -2.49
N GLY A 542 -23.27 12.85 -2.83
CA GLY A 542 -24.38 12.69 -1.89
C GLY A 542 -24.47 11.25 -1.38
N GLY A 543 -25.19 11.08 -0.30
CA GLY A 543 -25.39 9.77 0.30
C GLY A 543 -26.18 9.87 1.59
N GLY A 544 -25.81 9.07 2.56
CA GLY A 544 -26.43 9.03 3.88
C GLY A 544 -27.28 7.78 4.10
N PRO A 545 -27.59 7.49 5.36
CA PRO A 545 -27.20 8.28 6.53
C PRO A 545 -25.70 8.18 6.87
N ILE A 546 -25.22 9.11 7.70
CA ILE A 546 -23.98 8.90 8.44
C ILE A 546 -24.22 7.75 9.42
N LEU A 547 -23.38 6.73 9.38
CA LEU A 547 -23.52 5.50 10.17
C LEU A 547 -22.63 5.48 11.39
N VAL A 548 -21.42 6.03 11.26
CA VAL A 548 -20.40 6.05 12.31
C VAL A 548 -19.85 7.47 12.44
N ARG A 549 -19.73 7.94 13.67
CA ARG A 549 -19.05 9.18 14.02
C ARG A 549 -18.25 8.98 15.30
N ASP A 550 -16.98 9.43 15.30
CA ASP A 550 -16.06 9.26 16.44
C ASP A 550 -15.95 7.80 16.93
N GLY A 551 -15.98 6.83 16.01
CA GLY A 551 -15.87 5.40 16.31
C GLY A 551 -17.10 4.76 16.95
N ALA A 552 -18.23 5.43 16.93
CA ALA A 552 -19.49 4.95 17.50
C ALA A 552 -20.66 5.04 16.49
N TRP A 553 -21.67 4.20 16.68
CA TRP A 553 -22.92 4.31 15.95
C TRP A 553 -23.47 5.74 16.07
N TYR A 554 -23.81 6.33 14.93
CA TYR A 554 -24.41 7.65 14.86
C TYR A 554 -25.86 7.56 14.38
N GLU A 555 -26.77 8.07 15.18
CA GLU A 555 -28.18 8.18 14.80
C GLU A 555 -28.37 9.49 14.00
N ASP A 556 -28.21 9.38 12.68
CA ASP A 556 -28.35 10.50 11.77
C ASP A 556 -29.80 11.02 11.81
N PRO A 557 -30.04 12.31 12.16
CA PRO A 557 -31.38 12.87 12.24
C PRO A 557 -32.12 12.90 10.90
N HIS A 558 -31.40 12.83 9.79
CA HIS A 558 -31.91 12.76 8.42
C HIS A 558 -32.01 11.33 7.89
N ALA A 559 -31.78 10.32 8.74
CA ALA A 559 -31.93 8.93 8.34
C ALA A 559 -33.41 8.65 7.99
N PRO A 560 -33.66 7.74 7.02
CA PRO A 560 -35.01 7.26 6.74
C PRO A 560 -35.70 6.67 7.99
N ALA A 561 -37.02 6.55 7.89
CA ALA A 561 -37.88 6.12 8.98
C ALA A 561 -37.37 4.82 9.67
N PRO A 562 -37.72 4.62 10.97
CA PRO A 562 -37.22 3.50 11.77
C PRO A 562 -37.50 2.11 11.20
N ASP A 563 -38.58 1.91 10.48
CA ASP A 563 -38.94 0.66 9.80
C ASP A 563 -37.93 0.25 8.69
N GLU A 564 -37.27 1.22 8.06
CA GLU A 564 -36.20 0.90 7.10
C GLU A 564 -34.89 0.48 7.77
N ARG A 565 -34.71 0.72 9.05
CA ARG A 565 -33.51 0.33 9.80
C ARG A 565 -33.44 -1.17 10.04
N ASP A 566 -34.58 -1.83 10.13
CA ASP A 566 -34.71 -3.24 10.49
C ASP A 566 -34.65 -4.18 9.29
N TYR A 567 -34.70 -3.62 8.07
CA TYR A 567 -34.61 -4.42 6.86
C TYR A 567 -33.16 -4.79 6.53
N ARG A 568 -32.97 -6.07 6.17
CA ARG A 568 -31.70 -6.58 5.64
C ARG A 568 -31.67 -6.42 4.13
N TRP A 569 -30.69 -5.70 3.65
CA TRP A 569 -30.46 -5.52 2.23
C TRP A 569 -28.96 -5.39 1.92
N PRO A 570 -28.57 -5.39 0.64
CA PRO A 570 -27.22 -4.99 0.27
C PRO A 570 -26.96 -3.58 0.73
N VAL A 571 -25.79 -3.35 1.35
CA VAL A 571 -25.38 -2.04 1.87
C VAL A 571 -23.96 -1.71 1.43
N ILE A 572 -23.67 -0.43 1.31
CA ILE A 572 -22.36 0.07 0.92
C ILE A 572 -22.06 1.40 1.62
N ALA A 573 -20.81 1.61 2.00
CA ALA A 573 -20.37 2.84 2.66
C ALA A 573 -18.92 3.18 2.29
N LEU A 574 -18.59 4.48 2.40
CA LEU A 574 -17.22 4.94 2.57
C LEU A 574 -16.99 5.16 4.06
N ALA A 575 -15.86 4.65 4.57
CA ALA A 575 -15.43 4.80 5.95
C ALA A 575 -14.01 5.39 6.02
N ARG A 576 -13.79 6.25 7.00
CA ARG A 576 -12.49 6.74 7.41
C ARG A 576 -12.02 5.94 8.62
N VAL A 577 -10.83 5.36 8.53
CA VAL A 577 -10.16 4.68 9.65
C VAL A 577 -9.16 5.64 10.31
N SER A 578 -8.46 6.42 9.50
CA SER A 578 -7.56 7.50 9.90
C SER A 578 -7.43 8.49 8.74
N ASP A 579 -6.68 9.57 8.93
CA ASP A 579 -6.37 10.50 7.84
C ASP A 579 -5.53 9.84 6.72
N GLU A 580 -4.87 8.72 7.03
CA GLU A 580 -4.05 7.96 6.09
C GLU A 580 -4.82 6.81 5.43
N ARG A 581 -5.99 6.40 5.99
CA ARG A 581 -6.66 5.18 5.58
C ARG A 581 -8.16 5.33 5.42
N LEU A 582 -8.61 4.94 4.24
CA LEU A 582 -10.02 4.88 3.89
C LEU A 582 -10.42 3.45 3.51
N LEU A 583 -11.68 3.11 3.72
CA LEU A 583 -12.30 1.87 3.28
C LEU A 583 -13.56 2.19 2.47
N LEU A 584 -13.76 1.45 1.37
CA LEU A 584 -15.07 1.28 0.77
C LEU A 584 -15.53 -0.13 1.11
N VAL A 585 -16.67 -0.26 1.78
CA VAL A 585 -17.17 -1.54 2.29
C VAL A 585 -18.54 -1.80 1.71
N ALA A 586 -18.73 -2.99 1.13
CA ALA A 586 -20.02 -3.46 0.64
C ALA A 586 -20.36 -4.81 1.26
N ALA A 587 -21.59 -4.97 1.71
CA ALA A 587 -22.17 -6.27 2.03
C ALA A 587 -23.20 -6.64 0.98
N ASP A 588 -23.06 -7.81 0.37
CA ASP A 588 -24.08 -8.37 -0.52
C ASP A 588 -25.39 -8.65 0.25
N GLY A 589 -26.48 -8.82 -0.45
CA GLY A 589 -27.76 -9.17 0.18
C GLY A 589 -28.77 -9.65 -0.83
N ARG A 590 -29.97 -10.07 -0.34
CA ARG A 590 -31.05 -10.64 -1.14
C ARG A 590 -30.70 -11.97 -1.86
N HIS A 591 -29.63 -12.62 -1.42
CA HIS A 591 -29.19 -13.95 -1.86
C HIS A 591 -29.04 -14.83 -0.62
N PRO A 592 -30.13 -15.43 -0.10
CA PRO A 592 -30.13 -16.11 1.21
C PRO A 592 -29.10 -17.23 1.37
N GLU A 593 -28.71 -17.87 0.27
CA GLU A 593 -27.69 -18.93 0.25
C GLU A 593 -26.26 -18.37 0.28
N ARG A 594 -26.05 -17.09 -0.05
CA ARG A 594 -24.75 -16.42 -0.13
C ARG A 594 -24.62 -15.26 0.86
N SER A 595 -25.62 -14.38 0.87
CA SER A 595 -25.64 -13.21 1.75
C SER A 595 -27.06 -12.72 1.98
N VAL A 596 -27.48 -12.72 3.23
CA VAL A 596 -28.81 -12.23 3.62
C VAL A 596 -28.90 -10.70 3.64
N GLY A 597 -27.76 -10.02 3.59
CA GLY A 597 -27.66 -8.57 3.77
C GLY A 597 -27.60 -8.16 5.24
N MET A 598 -27.50 -6.87 5.46
CA MET A 598 -27.33 -6.30 6.80
C MET A 598 -28.36 -5.19 7.04
N THR A 599 -28.74 -5.01 8.30
CA THR A 599 -29.41 -3.79 8.76
C THR A 599 -28.37 -2.69 8.90
N ARG A 600 -28.80 -1.43 8.98
CA ARG A 600 -27.88 -0.30 9.18
C ARG A 600 -27.07 -0.37 10.49
N PRO A 601 -27.68 -0.70 11.65
CA PRO A 601 -26.91 -0.89 12.88
C PRO A 601 -25.85 -1.98 12.76
N GLU A 602 -26.18 -3.15 12.20
CA GLU A 602 -25.22 -4.24 12.02
C GLU A 602 -24.08 -3.84 11.07
N PHE A 603 -24.39 -3.07 10.04
CA PHE A 603 -23.38 -2.58 9.11
C PHE A 603 -22.47 -1.56 9.77
N ALA A 604 -23.01 -0.67 10.59
CA ALA A 604 -22.20 0.25 11.39
C ALA A 604 -21.27 -0.49 12.36
N ASP A 605 -21.77 -1.52 13.05
CA ASP A 605 -20.95 -2.36 13.93
C ASP A 605 -19.83 -3.05 13.17
N LEU A 606 -20.10 -3.54 11.96
CA LEU A 606 -19.08 -4.09 11.07
C LEU A 606 -18.02 -3.04 10.72
N LEU A 607 -18.43 -1.84 10.30
CA LEU A 607 -17.52 -0.75 9.97
C LEU A 607 -16.64 -0.37 11.16
N ILE A 608 -17.20 -0.32 12.38
CA ILE A 608 -16.44 -0.05 13.61
C ILE A 608 -15.42 -1.18 13.89
N ARG A 609 -15.79 -2.45 13.74
CA ARG A 609 -14.84 -3.58 13.87
C ARG A 609 -13.73 -3.51 12.85
N LEU A 610 -14.02 -3.09 11.61
CA LEU A 610 -13.00 -2.82 10.58
C LEU A 610 -12.16 -1.57 10.87
N GLY A 611 -12.48 -0.82 11.94
CA GLY A 611 -11.71 0.31 12.45
C GLY A 611 -12.21 1.68 12.02
N ALA A 612 -13.41 1.79 11.48
CA ALA A 612 -13.96 3.07 11.09
C ALA A 612 -14.10 4.03 12.28
N THR A 613 -13.61 5.25 12.14
CA THR A 613 -13.89 6.38 13.02
C THR A 613 -15.09 7.16 12.53
N ASP A 614 -15.29 7.24 11.23
CA ASP A 614 -16.44 7.88 10.60
C ASP A 614 -16.84 7.08 9.37
N ALA A 615 -18.14 7.02 9.07
CA ALA A 615 -18.62 6.35 7.88
C ALA A 615 -19.97 6.89 7.43
N MET A 616 -20.20 6.93 6.13
CA MET A 616 -21.45 7.31 5.50
C MET A 616 -21.88 6.27 4.48
N ALA A 617 -23.15 5.87 4.53
CA ALA A 617 -23.76 5.01 3.52
C ALA A 617 -23.89 5.73 2.17
N LEU A 618 -23.81 4.94 1.10
CA LEU A 618 -24.17 5.34 -0.26
C LEU A 618 -25.47 4.63 -0.66
N ASP A 619 -25.90 4.80 -1.93
CA ASP A 619 -27.11 4.13 -2.41
C ASP A 619 -27.00 2.62 -2.29
N SER A 620 -27.94 2.04 -1.59
CA SER A 620 -27.98 0.66 -1.15
C SER A 620 -28.95 -0.20 -1.99
N GLY A 621 -29.22 -1.42 -1.57
CA GLY A 621 -30.14 -2.31 -2.25
C GLY A 621 -29.61 -2.77 -3.61
N GLY A 622 -30.42 -2.69 -4.66
CA GLY A 622 -30.05 -3.14 -6.00
C GLY A 622 -28.91 -2.36 -6.66
N SER A 623 -28.60 -1.16 -6.16
CA SER A 623 -27.52 -0.32 -6.67
C SER A 623 -26.14 -0.78 -6.22
N VAL A 624 -26.03 -1.54 -5.13
CA VAL A 624 -24.74 -1.93 -4.53
C VAL A 624 -23.87 -2.66 -5.54
N THR A 625 -22.85 -1.96 -6.00
CA THR A 625 -21.87 -2.45 -6.96
C THR A 625 -20.50 -1.93 -6.59
N MET A 626 -19.56 -2.84 -6.33
CA MET A 626 -18.15 -2.55 -6.14
C MET A 626 -17.36 -3.09 -7.34
N VAL A 627 -16.50 -2.26 -7.88
CA VAL A 627 -15.64 -2.62 -9.01
C VAL A 627 -14.17 -2.41 -8.65
N SER A 628 -13.31 -3.30 -9.10
CA SER A 628 -11.86 -3.08 -9.11
C SER A 628 -11.20 -3.88 -10.23
N ARG A 629 -9.97 -3.50 -10.57
CA ARG A 629 -9.12 -4.36 -11.39
C ARG A 629 -8.70 -5.57 -10.57
N ALA A 630 -8.87 -6.76 -11.09
CA ALA A 630 -8.18 -7.92 -10.56
C ALA A 630 -6.69 -7.86 -10.98
N PRO A 631 -5.78 -8.52 -10.25
CA PRO A 631 -4.38 -8.57 -10.62
C PRO A 631 -4.18 -9.04 -12.06
N GLY A 632 -3.52 -8.23 -12.88
CA GLY A 632 -3.29 -8.49 -14.32
C GLY A 632 -4.38 -8.00 -15.26
N ASP A 633 -5.50 -7.47 -14.77
CA ASP A 633 -6.55 -6.92 -15.60
C ASP A 633 -6.27 -5.47 -16.00
N ALA A 634 -6.58 -5.12 -17.24
CA ALA A 634 -6.43 -3.76 -17.75
C ALA A 634 -7.59 -2.85 -17.33
N THR A 635 -8.75 -3.41 -17.01
CA THR A 635 -9.99 -2.68 -16.71
C THR A 635 -10.65 -3.21 -15.45
N VAL A 636 -11.50 -2.40 -14.84
CA VAL A 636 -12.30 -2.84 -13.70
C VAL A 636 -13.35 -3.87 -14.09
N SER A 637 -13.64 -4.77 -13.16
CA SER A 637 -14.76 -5.71 -13.20
C SER A 637 -15.54 -5.65 -11.88
N VAL A 638 -16.78 -6.17 -11.89
CA VAL A 638 -17.61 -6.25 -10.68
C VAL A 638 -17.03 -7.28 -9.72
N ARG A 639 -16.87 -6.90 -8.46
CA ARG A 639 -16.24 -7.72 -7.43
C ARG A 639 -17.22 -8.31 -6.41
N ASN A 640 -18.36 -7.69 -6.22
CA ASN A 640 -19.44 -8.21 -5.38
C ASN A 640 -20.53 -8.91 -6.23
N VAL A 641 -21.62 -9.38 -5.63
CA VAL A 641 -22.77 -9.93 -6.36
C VAL A 641 -23.95 -8.99 -6.24
N PRO A 642 -24.24 -8.20 -7.31
CA PRO A 642 -25.37 -7.29 -7.30
C PRO A 642 -26.70 -8.04 -7.09
N SER A 643 -27.64 -7.42 -6.38
CA SER A 643 -28.86 -8.09 -5.95
C SER A 643 -29.99 -8.10 -6.99
N ASP A 644 -29.90 -7.36 -8.08
CA ASP A 644 -30.91 -7.30 -9.13
C ASP A 644 -30.68 -8.43 -10.15
N ASN A 645 -31.09 -9.65 -9.79
CA ASN A 645 -30.86 -10.88 -10.58
C ASN A 645 -29.36 -11.13 -10.89
N SER A 646 -28.47 -10.82 -9.94
CA SER A 646 -27.00 -10.89 -10.10
C SER A 646 -26.46 -10.01 -11.22
N ALA A 647 -27.19 -8.96 -11.59
CA ALA A 647 -26.79 -7.98 -12.61
C ALA A 647 -26.69 -6.59 -12.01
N GLU A 648 -25.76 -5.78 -12.53
CA GLU A 648 -25.64 -4.38 -12.14
C GLU A 648 -26.88 -3.58 -12.52
N ARG A 649 -27.35 -2.75 -11.58
CA ARG A 649 -28.35 -1.73 -11.85
C ARG A 649 -27.71 -0.56 -12.64
N TRP A 650 -28.50 0.07 -13.50
CA TRP A 650 -28.17 1.37 -14.07
C TRP A 650 -28.35 2.43 -12.99
N VAL A 651 -27.31 3.22 -12.73
CA VAL A 651 -27.25 4.22 -11.67
C VAL A 651 -26.93 5.59 -12.24
N SER A 652 -27.05 6.65 -11.43
CA SER A 652 -26.77 8.03 -11.83
C SER A 652 -25.29 8.37 -11.85
N ASP A 653 -24.57 7.91 -10.85
CA ASP A 653 -23.20 8.32 -10.57
C ASP A 653 -22.42 7.27 -9.78
N ALA A 654 -21.13 7.49 -9.64
CA ALA A 654 -20.22 6.61 -8.94
C ALA A 654 -19.04 7.38 -8.36
N LEU A 655 -18.45 6.85 -7.28
CA LEU A 655 -17.18 7.29 -6.74
C LEU A 655 -16.07 6.36 -7.19
N PHE A 656 -15.03 6.92 -7.82
CA PHE A 656 -13.92 6.18 -8.37
C PHE A 656 -12.57 6.56 -7.78
N ILE A 657 -11.68 5.58 -7.80
CA ILE A 657 -10.26 5.70 -7.50
C ILE A 657 -9.51 5.47 -8.80
N TYR A 658 -8.53 6.31 -9.05
CA TYR A 658 -7.64 6.27 -10.20
C TYR A 658 -6.20 6.12 -9.72
N SER A 659 -5.37 5.43 -10.50
CA SER A 659 -3.94 5.30 -10.23
C SER A 659 -3.14 5.75 -11.45
N SER A 660 -2.11 6.55 -11.21
CA SER A 660 -1.10 6.88 -12.22
C SER A 660 0.07 5.89 -12.24
N ALA A 661 0.11 4.93 -11.31
CA ALA A 661 1.07 3.84 -11.35
C ALA A 661 0.86 2.97 -12.58
N ALA A 662 1.94 2.36 -13.09
CA ALA A 662 1.82 1.31 -14.09
C ALA A 662 0.94 0.17 -13.53
N ALA A 663 0.16 -0.45 -14.41
CA ALA A 663 -0.57 -1.65 -14.00
C ALA A 663 0.43 -2.70 -13.48
N PRO A 664 0.13 -3.40 -12.36
CA PRO A 664 1.00 -4.45 -11.84
C PRO A 664 1.35 -5.44 -12.95
N THR A 665 2.64 -5.60 -13.21
CA THR A 665 3.12 -6.56 -14.18
C THR A 665 3.14 -7.90 -13.46
N LEU A 666 2.08 -8.70 -13.61
CA LEU A 666 2.10 -10.05 -13.08
C LEU A 666 3.35 -10.76 -13.58
N VAL A 667 4.19 -11.17 -12.65
CA VAL A 667 5.41 -11.92 -12.97
C VAL A 667 5.05 -13.08 -13.89
N PRO A 668 5.69 -13.23 -15.05
CA PRO A 668 5.39 -14.32 -15.97
C PRO A 668 5.51 -15.67 -15.24
N ALA A 669 4.57 -16.55 -15.43
CA ALA A 669 4.69 -17.93 -14.97
C ALA A 669 5.75 -18.64 -15.85
N ALA A 670 7.00 -18.40 -15.59
CA ALA A 670 8.08 -19.06 -16.26
C ALA A 670 8.95 -19.80 -15.23
N VAL A 671 8.45 -20.90 -14.76
CA VAL A 671 9.28 -22.12 -14.67
C VAL A 671 8.32 -23.26 -14.99
N ALA A 672 8.37 -23.77 -16.20
CA ALA A 672 7.86 -25.09 -16.47
C ALA A 672 8.67 -26.05 -15.60
N VAL A 673 8.09 -26.45 -14.48
CA VAL A 673 8.62 -27.55 -13.67
C VAL A 673 8.60 -28.79 -14.57
N THR A 674 9.75 -29.18 -15.08
CA THR A 674 9.92 -30.50 -15.67
C THR A 674 9.65 -31.50 -14.53
N PRO A 675 8.64 -32.34 -14.61
CA PRO A 675 8.43 -33.34 -13.54
C PRO A 675 9.69 -34.21 -13.44
N PRO A 676 10.07 -34.61 -12.23
CA PRO A 676 11.18 -35.54 -12.06
C PRO A 676 10.91 -36.80 -12.90
N PRO A 677 11.92 -37.40 -13.54
CA PRO A 677 11.75 -38.59 -14.35
C PRO A 677 11.12 -39.69 -13.47
N GLU A 678 9.99 -40.21 -13.95
CA GLU A 678 9.35 -41.37 -13.29
C GLU A 678 10.38 -42.47 -13.06
N ALA A 679 10.52 -42.86 -11.81
CA ALA A 679 11.35 -44.00 -11.44
C ALA A 679 10.78 -45.23 -12.16
N ARG A 680 11.54 -45.80 -13.10
CA ARG A 680 11.23 -47.08 -13.72
C ARG A 680 11.11 -48.12 -12.62
N PRO A 681 10.05 -48.95 -12.61
CA PRO A 681 10.05 -50.10 -11.71
C PRO A 681 11.21 -51.03 -12.05
N ALA A 682 11.92 -51.43 -11.00
CA ALA A 682 12.98 -52.40 -11.14
C ALA A 682 12.43 -53.74 -11.66
N PRO A 683 13.24 -54.52 -12.41
CA PRO A 683 12.82 -55.77 -13.02
C PRO A 683 12.48 -56.87 -12.01
#